data_df279e4c22946458620da11ecb650d78
#
_entry.id   df279e4c22946458620da11ecb650d78
#
_cell.length_a   1.000
_cell.length_b   1.000
_cell.length_c   1.000
_cell.angle_alpha   90.00
_cell.angle_beta   90.00
_cell.angle_gamma   90.00
#
_symmetry.space_group_name_H-M   'P 1'
#
loop_
_entity.id
_entity.type
_entity.pdbx_description
1 polymer ?
#
loop_
_entity_poly.entity_id
_entity_poly.type
_entity_poly.pdbx_seq_one_letter_code
_entity_poly.pdbx_strand_id
1 'polypeptide(L)'
;MTRRDTVWLAVVLITAGGCSHLVATRSVNRFTGAFEDRDIAALREAPPSEFHQKALRDKTAVDAMGLLELPEGKVKVAEVEEISTDRRRVKVEIGSTSAAKKKLTFELSRDGKSGAWLVDDLLLKQSRRGTTVTRSATDLMDLLLSVHEFQRDWQSGDRKKLLGSTSEGFSKKLAAIPASYLTKLATRVAVSDGRTFSSRPRASLDKGTAQVRYNGPEGETVLALIQESKQWRVDDIVFSANSTSRQPESVRLLASVVSRATGFLDAFNRADRQSLQANASTSFYNNCLARADLNEVQLPGSTAIDGTTEVRLQKTFSDIVIKQSAGLVRLSLEREPASDPKDTSVRGFRVAEVTMVDFGTQQERRLSAVFTAHARMRLFLTAVRKNDLPALRHNSSSDFNNRVWKQVTPVLLPEILRLAFSDAEPDVLGTVFQGAVTEITVSQGTQALTCVLREQNGSLLVDDIHVPSEGLPGSLKQQFERLVPVLGFRQAIVAGDTSAVAGFSSSEFNRLVWSQVGDRLPARAARVGRFLDPSVSRIHVTDKDREEVLLGDRRFGARVILVAESHRFRVDDIELLAGEPASGDRPTWLKQELRLDVARPQNRRPAAGATDAPKAAKKTPLSDAPFPGATPDVPAGPNGR
;
A
#
# COMPACT_ATOMS: atom_id res chain seq x y z
N MET A 1 -2.42 44.55 -84.11
CA MET A 1 -1.70 43.33 -83.64
C MET A 1 -2.02 42.19 -84.58
N THR A 2 -1.06 41.80 -85.34
CA THR A 2 -1.17 40.89 -86.47
C THR A 2 -1.16 39.43 -86.02
N ARG A 3 -1.91 38.54 -86.72
CA ARG A 3 -2.05 37.08 -86.51
C ARG A 3 -0.73 36.28 -86.31
N ARG A 4 0.46 36.87 -86.52
CA ARG A 4 1.80 36.28 -86.35
C ARG A 4 2.24 36.22 -84.89
N ASP A 5 1.87 37.16 -84.03
CA ASP A 5 2.32 37.19 -82.62
C ASP A 5 1.61 36.13 -81.72
N THR A 6 0.40 35.74 -82.11
CA THR A 6 -0.37 34.70 -81.39
C THR A 6 0.19 33.27 -81.60
N VAL A 7 0.80 33.02 -82.76
CA VAL A 7 1.37 31.70 -83.06
C VAL A 7 2.68 31.48 -82.29
N TRP A 8 3.48 32.51 -82.07
CA TRP A 8 4.73 32.44 -81.32
C TRP A 8 4.45 32.21 -79.79
N LEU A 9 3.43 32.80 -79.26
CA LEU A 9 3.06 32.59 -77.87
C LEU A 9 2.57 31.17 -77.60
N ALA A 10 1.84 30.55 -78.53
CA ALA A 10 1.39 29.18 -78.43
C ALA A 10 2.50 28.16 -78.54
N VAL A 11 3.53 28.41 -79.38
CA VAL A 11 4.70 27.52 -79.53
C VAL A 11 5.61 27.58 -78.28
N VAL A 12 5.79 28.74 -77.65
CA VAL A 12 6.59 28.88 -76.42
C VAL A 12 5.90 28.18 -75.22
N LEU A 13 4.57 28.23 -75.12
CA LEU A 13 3.82 27.51 -74.09
C LEU A 13 3.87 25.98 -74.25
N ILE A 14 3.89 25.45 -75.45
CA ILE A 14 3.99 24.01 -75.72
C ILE A 14 5.40 23.49 -75.43
N THR A 15 6.45 24.25 -75.67
CA THR A 15 7.84 23.85 -75.37
C THR A 15 8.17 23.90 -73.88
N ALA A 16 7.59 24.82 -73.11
CA ALA A 16 7.79 24.89 -71.67
C ALA A 16 7.17 23.69 -70.94
N GLY A 17 5.97 23.18 -71.33
CA GLY A 17 5.36 22.01 -70.76
C GLY A 17 6.11 20.70 -71.03
N GLY A 18 6.75 20.59 -72.20
CA GLY A 18 7.54 19.41 -72.58
C GLY A 18 8.83 19.22 -71.79
N CYS A 19 9.53 20.30 -71.45
CA CYS A 19 10.77 20.22 -70.67
C CYS A 19 10.51 19.81 -69.21
N SER A 20 9.46 20.28 -68.57
CA SER A 20 9.14 19.93 -67.16
C SER A 20 8.81 18.45 -67.02
N HIS A 21 8.10 17.86 -67.97
CA HIS A 21 7.74 16.45 -67.97
C HIS A 21 8.95 15.53 -68.17
N LEU A 22 9.87 15.89 -69.06
CA LEU A 22 11.09 15.12 -69.30
C LEU A 22 12.03 15.09 -68.10
N VAL A 23 12.18 16.21 -67.40
CA VAL A 23 13.01 16.32 -66.19
C VAL A 23 12.39 15.51 -65.05
N ALA A 24 11.08 15.61 -64.83
CA ALA A 24 10.41 14.81 -63.81
C ALA A 24 10.51 13.30 -64.10
N THR A 25 10.33 12.88 -65.35
CA THR A 25 10.49 11.49 -65.77
C THR A 25 11.90 10.95 -65.52
N ARG A 26 12.93 11.73 -65.78
CA ARG A 26 14.32 11.34 -65.55
C ARG A 26 14.64 11.18 -64.05
N SER A 27 14.14 12.08 -63.20
CA SER A 27 14.33 12.02 -61.76
C SER A 27 13.64 10.81 -61.14
N VAL A 28 12.38 10.55 -61.54
CA VAL A 28 11.64 9.39 -61.04
C VAL A 28 12.27 8.07 -61.51
N ASN A 29 12.65 7.97 -62.81
CA ASN A 29 13.29 6.75 -63.33
C ASN A 29 14.64 6.46 -62.64
N ARG A 30 15.47 7.48 -62.37
CA ARG A 30 16.74 7.31 -61.64
C ARG A 30 16.47 6.79 -60.22
N PHE A 31 15.48 7.37 -59.53
CA PHE A 31 15.11 6.94 -58.19
C PHE A 31 14.57 5.52 -58.18
N THR A 32 13.59 5.18 -59.03
CA THR A 32 12.99 3.85 -59.06
C THR A 32 14.00 2.77 -59.45
N GLY A 33 14.91 3.02 -60.42
CA GLY A 33 15.94 2.07 -60.76
C GLY A 33 16.90 1.81 -59.59
N ALA A 34 17.41 2.86 -58.92
CA ALA A 34 18.26 2.71 -57.76
C ALA A 34 17.53 2.04 -56.59
N PHE A 35 16.19 2.24 -56.46
CA PHE A 35 15.37 1.59 -55.44
C PHE A 35 15.17 0.10 -55.74
N GLU A 36 14.87 -0.27 -57.01
CA GLU A 36 14.73 -1.68 -57.44
C GLU A 36 16.05 -2.46 -57.26
N ASP A 37 17.17 -1.84 -57.60
CA ASP A 37 18.52 -2.42 -57.46
C ASP A 37 19.01 -2.44 -55.98
N ARG A 38 18.24 -1.82 -55.07
CA ARG A 38 18.60 -1.61 -53.65
C ARG A 38 19.97 -0.92 -53.49
N ASP A 39 20.29 -0.06 -54.42
CA ASP A 39 21.55 0.69 -54.43
C ASP A 39 21.41 1.96 -53.58
N ILE A 40 21.72 1.80 -52.27
CA ILE A 40 21.71 2.92 -51.33
C ILE A 40 22.77 3.97 -51.73
N ALA A 41 23.90 3.58 -52.34
CA ALA A 41 24.91 4.52 -52.71
C ALA A 41 24.36 5.46 -53.78
N ALA A 42 23.74 4.91 -54.84
CA ALA A 42 23.08 5.68 -55.89
C ALA A 42 21.94 6.56 -55.36
N LEU A 43 21.18 6.08 -54.41
CA LEU A 43 20.13 6.87 -53.77
C LEU A 43 20.69 8.00 -52.90
N ARG A 44 21.89 7.83 -52.31
CA ARG A 44 22.60 8.84 -51.52
C ARG A 44 23.46 9.80 -52.29
N GLU A 45 23.83 9.49 -53.52
CA GLU A 45 24.58 10.40 -54.41
C GLU A 45 23.79 11.66 -54.77
N ALA A 46 22.47 11.64 -54.60
CA ALA A 46 21.66 12.84 -54.72
C ALA A 46 21.90 13.78 -53.50
N PRO A 47 21.87 15.12 -53.68
CA PRO A 47 21.95 16.06 -52.58
C PRO A 47 20.89 15.76 -51.52
N PRO A 48 21.09 16.12 -50.22
CA PRO A 48 20.25 15.68 -49.11
C PRO A 48 18.81 16.21 -49.21
N SER A 49 17.94 15.38 -49.77
CA SER A 49 16.48 15.54 -49.68
C SER A 49 15.96 15.09 -48.32
N GLU A 50 14.71 15.35 -48.01
CA GLU A 50 14.10 14.85 -46.77
C GLU A 50 14.10 13.31 -46.76
N PHE A 51 13.85 12.68 -47.90
CA PHE A 51 13.97 11.23 -48.07
C PHE A 51 15.36 10.72 -47.69
N HIS A 52 16.43 11.38 -48.17
CA HIS A 52 17.81 11.00 -47.87
C HIS A 52 18.10 11.11 -46.37
N GLN A 53 17.73 12.23 -45.74
CA GLN A 53 18.03 12.50 -44.33
C GLN A 53 17.30 11.56 -43.37
N LYS A 54 16.03 11.22 -43.66
CA LYS A 54 15.20 10.39 -42.83
C LYS A 54 15.24 8.91 -43.20
N ALA A 55 15.01 8.59 -44.47
CA ALA A 55 14.79 7.22 -44.93
C ALA A 55 16.07 6.47 -45.25
N LEU A 56 17.19 7.17 -45.56
CA LEU A 56 18.47 6.56 -45.92
C LEU A 56 19.59 6.82 -44.91
N ARG A 57 19.26 7.23 -43.67
CA ARG A 57 20.26 7.60 -42.66
C ARG A 57 21.13 6.42 -42.16
N ASP A 58 20.63 5.18 -42.24
CA ASP A 58 21.32 3.96 -41.80
C ASP A 58 21.48 2.96 -42.96
N LYS A 59 22.47 2.05 -42.85
CA LYS A 59 22.69 0.97 -43.82
C LYS A 59 21.58 -0.04 -43.88
N THR A 60 20.85 -0.21 -42.78
CA THR A 60 19.66 -1.09 -42.67
C THR A 60 18.46 -0.57 -43.45
N ALA A 61 18.56 0.62 -44.06
CA ALA A 61 17.53 1.14 -44.97
C ALA A 61 17.21 0.18 -46.13
N VAL A 62 18.18 -0.66 -46.56
CA VAL A 62 17.96 -1.70 -47.59
C VAL A 62 16.84 -2.64 -47.19
N ASP A 63 16.89 -3.15 -45.96
CA ASP A 63 15.89 -4.10 -45.44
C ASP A 63 14.51 -3.42 -45.31
N ALA A 64 14.50 -2.18 -44.84
CA ALA A 64 13.28 -1.39 -44.72
C ALA A 64 12.64 -1.06 -46.08
N MET A 65 13.46 -0.80 -47.11
CA MET A 65 13.02 -0.59 -48.50
C MET A 65 12.27 -1.80 -49.05
N GLY A 66 12.77 -3.03 -48.77
CA GLY A 66 12.12 -4.27 -49.19
C GLY A 66 10.71 -4.44 -48.56
N LEU A 67 10.47 -3.85 -47.42
CA LEU A 67 9.15 -3.91 -46.75
C LEU A 67 8.10 -2.97 -47.36
N LEU A 68 8.48 -1.97 -48.16
CA LEU A 68 7.56 -1.05 -48.81
C LEU A 68 6.81 -1.69 -50.01
N GLU A 69 7.33 -2.79 -50.57
CA GLU A 69 6.75 -3.51 -51.74
C GLU A 69 6.35 -2.56 -52.86
N LEU A 70 7.27 -1.73 -53.31
CA LEU A 70 7.02 -0.89 -54.44
C LEU A 70 6.83 -1.77 -55.69
N PRO A 71 5.92 -1.39 -56.60
CA PRO A 71 5.76 -2.15 -57.83
C PRO A 71 7.01 -2.03 -58.71
N GLU A 72 7.49 -3.15 -59.24
CA GLU A 72 8.57 -3.23 -60.19
C GLU A 72 8.08 -3.02 -61.62
N GLY A 73 8.92 -2.42 -62.47
CA GLY A 73 8.66 -2.32 -63.89
C GLY A 73 8.72 -0.90 -64.44
N LYS A 74 8.31 -0.75 -65.73
CA LYS A 74 8.42 0.53 -66.44
C LYS A 74 7.56 1.63 -65.81
N VAL A 75 8.22 2.76 -65.56
CA VAL A 75 7.56 3.97 -65.04
C VAL A 75 7.01 4.79 -66.22
N LYS A 76 5.72 5.11 -66.13
CA LYS A 76 5.07 6.02 -67.03
C LYS A 76 4.53 7.21 -66.23
N VAL A 77 5.08 8.40 -66.51
CA VAL A 77 4.57 9.64 -65.90
C VAL A 77 3.20 9.96 -66.51
N ALA A 78 2.20 10.06 -65.69
CA ALA A 78 0.82 10.37 -66.09
C ALA A 78 0.52 11.87 -66.01
N GLU A 79 1.04 12.52 -64.95
CA GLU A 79 0.73 13.93 -64.68
C GLU A 79 1.86 14.56 -63.87
N VAL A 80 2.19 15.82 -64.17
CA VAL A 80 3.14 16.65 -63.40
C VAL A 80 2.39 17.91 -62.96
N GLU A 81 2.26 18.08 -61.64
CA GLU A 81 1.61 19.23 -61.00
C GLU A 81 2.73 20.10 -60.37
N GLU A 82 2.81 21.36 -60.72
CA GLU A 82 3.73 22.32 -60.09
C GLU A 82 3.04 22.88 -58.85
N ILE A 83 3.61 22.58 -57.67
CA ILE A 83 3.13 23.07 -56.38
C ILE A 83 3.73 24.46 -56.07
N SER A 84 5.02 24.61 -56.37
CA SER A 84 5.77 25.85 -56.26
C SER A 84 6.97 25.84 -57.23
N THR A 85 7.75 26.92 -57.31
CA THR A 85 8.94 27.03 -58.17
C THR A 85 10.00 25.96 -57.85
N ASP A 86 9.99 25.39 -56.64
CA ASP A 86 10.97 24.44 -56.12
C ASP A 86 10.32 23.08 -55.71
N ARG A 87 8.99 22.92 -55.93
CA ARG A 87 8.29 21.66 -55.59
C ARG A 87 7.34 21.24 -56.71
N ARG A 88 7.38 19.92 -56.99
CA ARG A 88 6.50 19.28 -58.00
C ARG A 88 5.90 18.00 -57.45
N ARG A 89 4.69 17.71 -57.85
CA ARG A 89 4.01 16.43 -57.58
C ARG A 89 3.86 15.69 -58.88
N VAL A 90 4.40 14.46 -58.95
CA VAL A 90 4.41 13.64 -60.15
C VAL A 90 3.60 12.37 -59.93
N LYS A 91 2.51 12.21 -60.66
CA LYS A 91 1.71 10.99 -60.64
C LYS A 91 2.25 10.03 -61.69
N VAL A 92 2.56 8.82 -61.28
CA VAL A 92 3.13 7.79 -62.19
C VAL A 92 2.34 6.51 -62.13
N GLU A 93 2.39 5.75 -63.23
CA GLU A 93 1.93 4.37 -63.31
C GLU A 93 3.15 3.48 -63.46
N ILE A 94 3.34 2.50 -62.56
CA ILE A 94 4.43 1.52 -62.59
C ILE A 94 3.86 0.13 -62.74
N GLY A 95 4.42 -0.69 -63.60
CA GLY A 95 4.02 -2.08 -63.85
C GLY A 95 4.21 -2.53 -65.27
N SER A 96 4.34 -3.85 -65.47
CA SER A 96 4.63 -4.48 -66.76
C SER A 96 3.35 -4.76 -67.58
N THR A 97 2.20 -4.98 -66.94
CA THR A 97 0.92 -5.28 -67.58
C THR A 97 -0.17 -4.31 -67.11
N SER A 98 -1.21 -4.11 -67.93
CA SER A 98 -2.32 -3.20 -67.58
C SER A 98 -3.04 -3.57 -66.30
N ALA A 99 -3.12 -4.87 -65.94
CA ALA A 99 -3.75 -5.38 -64.74
C ALA A 99 -2.88 -5.21 -63.47
N ALA A 100 -1.52 -5.11 -63.64
CA ALA A 100 -0.57 -4.97 -62.56
C ALA A 100 -0.10 -3.53 -62.30
N LYS A 101 -0.63 -2.54 -63.06
CA LYS A 101 -0.24 -1.14 -62.90
C LYS A 101 -0.70 -0.56 -61.58
N LYS A 102 0.24 -0.08 -60.76
CA LYS A 102 -0.08 0.69 -59.56
C LYS A 102 0.18 2.17 -59.82
N LYS A 103 -0.71 3.02 -59.32
CA LYS A 103 -0.57 4.48 -59.34
C LYS A 103 0.14 4.96 -58.10
N LEU A 104 1.30 5.61 -58.28
CA LEU A 104 2.09 6.22 -57.24
C LEU A 104 2.20 7.73 -57.46
N THR A 105 2.45 8.46 -56.37
CA THR A 105 2.67 9.90 -56.42
C THR A 105 4.01 10.23 -55.80
N PHE A 106 4.91 10.84 -56.58
CA PHE A 106 6.20 11.32 -56.11
C PHE A 106 6.11 12.81 -55.82
N GLU A 107 6.73 13.24 -54.75
CA GLU A 107 7.02 14.65 -54.49
C GLU A 107 8.48 14.92 -54.82
N LEU A 108 8.71 15.89 -55.67
CA LEU A 108 10.06 16.30 -56.08
C LEU A 108 10.35 17.68 -55.50
N SER A 109 11.57 17.85 -54.99
CA SER A 109 12.12 19.14 -54.58
C SER A 109 13.29 19.52 -55.46
N ARG A 110 13.48 20.81 -55.71
CA ARG A 110 14.59 21.33 -56.50
C ARG A 110 15.75 21.65 -55.55
N ASP A 111 16.90 21.03 -55.80
CA ASP A 111 18.11 21.36 -55.07
C ASP A 111 18.59 22.80 -55.42
N GLY A 112 18.74 23.62 -54.40
CA GLY A 112 19.12 25.03 -54.56
C GLY A 112 20.54 25.26 -55.11
N LYS A 113 21.43 24.26 -55.03
CA LYS A 113 22.80 24.37 -55.49
C LYS A 113 23.00 23.87 -56.94
N SER A 114 22.51 22.68 -57.21
CA SER A 114 22.65 22.04 -58.52
C SER A 114 21.51 22.36 -59.49
N GLY A 115 20.41 22.84 -58.98
CA GLY A 115 19.16 23.02 -59.74
C GLY A 115 18.48 21.72 -60.15
N ALA A 116 18.99 20.56 -59.72
CA ALA A 116 18.46 19.25 -60.04
C ALA A 116 17.16 18.98 -59.28
N TRP A 117 16.23 18.26 -59.92
CA TRP A 117 15.01 17.78 -59.26
C TRP A 117 15.28 16.41 -58.65
N LEU A 118 14.97 16.30 -57.34
CA LEU A 118 15.20 15.12 -56.53
C LEU A 118 13.91 14.62 -55.96
N VAL A 119 13.81 13.31 -55.77
CA VAL A 119 12.68 12.72 -55.06
C VAL A 119 12.81 13.06 -53.58
N ASP A 120 11.83 13.77 -53.06
CA ASP A 120 11.75 14.20 -51.67
C ASP A 120 10.84 13.28 -50.84
N ASP A 121 9.76 12.78 -51.47
CA ASP A 121 8.88 11.77 -50.89
C ASP A 121 8.18 10.92 -51.96
N LEU A 122 7.66 9.77 -51.51
CA LEU A 122 6.83 8.87 -52.28
C LEU A 122 5.53 8.63 -51.48
N LEU A 123 4.41 9.03 -52.06
CA LEU A 123 3.07 8.89 -51.47
C LEU A 123 2.40 7.57 -51.87
N LEU A 124 2.24 6.69 -50.90
CA LEU A 124 1.63 5.38 -51.05
C LEU A 124 0.14 5.43 -50.72
N LYS A 125 -0.73 4.97 -51.61
CA LYS A 125 -2.14 4.80 -51.35
C LYS A 125 -2.42 3.43 -50.72
N GLN A 126 -2.88 3.42 -49.49
CA GLN A 126 -3.30 2.20 -48.79
C GLN A 126 -4.82 2.20 -48.60
N SER A 127 -5.47 1.14 -49.06
CA SER A 127 -6.88 0.94 -48.78
C SER A 127 -7.05 0.14 -47.50
N ARG A 128 -7.79 0.70 -46.53
CA ARG A 128 -8.12 0.03 -45.27
C ARG A 128 -9.61 0.17 -44.98
N ARG A 129 -10.31 -0.96 -44.95
CA ARG A 129 -11.78 -1.01 -44.67
C ARG A 129 -12.61 -0.01 -45.51
N GLY A 130 -12.32 0.07 -46.82
CA GLY A 130 -13.04 0.97 -47.72
C GLY A 130 -12.56 2.43 -47.73
N THR A 131 -11.66 2.81 -46.85
CA THR A 131 -11.06 4.16 -46.83
C THR A 131 -9.67 4.12 -47.43
N THR A 132 -9.37 4.96 -48.40
CA THR A 132 -8.03 5.11 -48.99
C THR A 132 -7.29 6.20 -48.24
N VAL A 133 -6.18 5.83 -47.59
CA VAL A 133 -5.28 6.76 -46.89
C VAL A 133 -3.98 6.88 -47.68
N THR A 134 -3.53 8.10 -47.89
CA THR A 134 -2.23 8.39 -48.51
C THR A 134 -1.19 8.49 -47.40
N ARG A 135 -0.07 7.80 -47.55
CA ARG A 135 1.03 7.78 -46.58
C ARG A 135 2.36 8.10 -47.25
N SER A 136 3.18 8.84 -46.53
CA SER A 136 4.57 9.13 -46.88
C SER A 136 5.43 7.87 -46.73
N ALA A 137 6.17 7.50 -47.79
CA ALA A 137 7.17 6.43 -47.71
C ALA A 137 8.36 6.85 -46.85
N THR A 138 8.71 8.13 -46.90
CA THR A 138 9.77 8.73 -46.09
C THR A 138 9.45 8.54 -44.59
N ASP A 139 8.22 8.87 -44.14
CA ASP A 139 7.82 8.70 -42.76
C ASP A 139 7.74 7.23 -42.34
N LEU A 140 7.28 6.35 -43.25
CA LEU A 140 7.23 4.90 -42.95
C LEU A 140 8.65 4.32 -42.81
N MET A 141 9.59 4.71 -43.65
CA MET A 141 10.98 4.27 -43.56
C MET A 141 11.67 4.83 -42.33
N ASP A 142 11.47 6.12 -42.01
CA ASP A 142 11.99 6.74 -40.79
C ASP A 142 11.47 6.00 -39.53
N LEU A 143 10.17 5.65 -39.50
CA LEU A 143 9.61 4.87 -38.43
C LEU A 143 10.25 3.47 -38.29
N LEU A 144 10.41 2.74 -39.43
CA LEU A 144 11.00 1.41 -39.41
C LEU A 144 12.48 1.46 -38.99
N LEU A 145 13.26 2.43 -39.45
CA LEU A 145 14.63 2.63 -39.01
C LEU A 145 14.72 2.93 -37.52
N SER A 146 13.83 3.76 -36.99
CA SER A 146 13.78 4.04 -35.56
C SER A 146 13.48 2.79 -34.74
N VAL A 147 12.61 1.89 -35.23
CA VAL A 147 12.37 0.59 -34.61
C VAL A 147 13.59 -0.31 -34.66
N HIS A 148 14.32 -0.35 -35.79
CA HIS A 148 15.56 -1.11 -35.92
C HIS A 148 16.66 -0.61 -34.97
N GLU A 149 16.84 0.72 -34.89
CA GLU A 149 17.78 1.36 -33.96
C GLU A 149 17.43 0.99 -32.50
N PHE A 150 16.17 1.11 -32.14
CA PHE A 150 15.68 0.73 -30.81
C PHE A 150 15.95 -0.75 -30.49
N GLN A 151 15.63 -1.68 -31.39
CA GLN A 151 15.87 -3.12 -31.16
C GLN A 151 17.36 -3.43 -31.02
N ARG A 152 18.22 -2.85 -31.86
CA ARG A 152 19.68 -2.98 -31.76
C ARG A 152 20.20 -2.45 -30.42
N ASP A 153 19.72 -1.30 -29.98
CA ASP A 153 20.13 -0.68 -28.72
C ASP A 153 19.70 -1.56 -27.51
N TRP A 154 18.52 -2.15 -27.57
CA TRP A 154 18.05 -3.09 -26.57
C TRP A 154 18.85 -4.41 -26.56
N GLN A 155 19.21 -4.94 -27.73
CA GLN A 155 20.05 -6.13 -27.84
C GLN A 155 21.47 -5.90 -27.32
N SER A 156 22.00 -4.68 -27.49
CA SER A 156 23.36 -4.35 -27.02
C SER A 156 23.52 -4.39 -25.51
N GLY A 157 22.45 -4.31 -24.74
CA GLY A 157 22.47 -4.20 -23.27
C GLY A 157 23.04 -2.88 -22.77
N ASP A 158 23.40 -1.95 -23.65
CA ASP A 158 23.92 -0.63 -23.30
C ASP A 158 22.76 0.26 -22.79
N ARG A 159 22.71 0.44 -21.48
CA ARG A 159 21.66 1.24 -20.82
C ARG A 159 21.55 2.65 -21.39
N LYS A 160 22.66 3.31 -21.72
CA LYS A 160 22.64 4.68 -22.24
C LYS A 160 21.98 4.73 -23.63
N LYS A 161 22.33 3.81 -24.52
CA LYS A 161 21.74 3.70 -25.86
C LYS A 161 20.24 3.37 -25.75
N LEU A 162 19.89 2.38 -24.92
CA LEU A 162 18.51 1.98 -24.68
C LEU A 162 17.64 3.15 -24.21
N LEU A 163 18.11 3.93 -23.23
CA LEU A 163 17.40 5.11 -22.77
C LEU A 163 17.33 6.20 -23.84
N GLY A 164 18.35 6.32 -24.71
CA GLY A 164 18.38 7.29 -25.79
C GLY A 164 17.41 7.01 -26.93
N SER A 165 17.00 5.75 -27.15
CA SER A 165 16.05 5.34 -28.19
C SER A 165 14.60 5.36 -27.74
N THR A 166 14.33 5.68 -26.46
CA THR A 166 12.98 5.77 -25.88
C THR A 166 12.55 7.22 -25.69
N SER A 167 11.23 7.47 -25.53
CA SER A 167 10.68 8.77 -25.21
C SER A 167 11.19 9.27 -23.85
N GLU A 168 11.19 10.57 -23.62
CA GLU A 168 11.61 11.15 -22.35
C GLU A 168 10.81 10.57 -21.17
N GLY A 169 9.49 10.44 -21.33
CA GLY A 169 8.62 9.89 -20.30
C GLY A 169 8.87 8.41 -20.01
N PHE A 170 9.18 7.61 -21.02
CA PHE A 170 9.50 6.20 -20.86
C PHE A 170 10.93 5.99 -20.35
N SER A 171 11.88 6.75 -20.85
CA SER A 171 13.27 6.76 -20.41
C SER A 171 13.41 7.02 -18.91
N LYS A 172 12.70 8.02 -18.36
CA LYS A 172 12.68 8.31 -16.92
C LYS A 172 12.23 7.11 -16.10
N LYS A 173 11.21 6.38 -16.56
CA LYS A 173 10.71 5.18 -15.87
C LYS A 173 11.70 4.02 -15.95
N LEU A 174 12.28 3.77 -17.12
CA LEU A 174 13.29 2.73 -17.28
C LEU A 174 14.58 3.04 -16.50
N ALA A 175 14.96 4.31 -16.38
CA ALA A 175 16.11 4.72 -15.59
C ALA A 175 15.94 4.48 -14.08
N ALA A 176 14.72 4.41 -13.60
CA ALA A 176 14.41 4.19 -12.19
C ALA A 176 14.37 2.71 -11.78
N ILE A 177 14.46 1.76 -12.71
CA ILE A 177 14.44 0.33 -12.39
C ILE A 177 15.86 -0.23 -12.27
N PRO A 178 16.08 -1.30 -11.45
CA PRO A 178 17.38 -1.94 -11.30
C PRO A 178 17.92 -2.48 -12.64
N ALA A 179 19.25 -2.41 -12.83
CA ALA A 179 19.89 -2.81 -14.07
C ALA A 179 19.66 -4.29 -14.41
N SER A 180 19.70 -5.18 -13.41
CA SER A 180 19.45 -6.62 -13.57
C SER A 180 18.03 -6.91 -14.07
N TYR A 181 17.04 -6.16 -13.58
CA TYR A 181 15.66 -6.29 -14.04
C TYR A 181 15.49 -5.73 -15.47
N LEU A 182 16.17 -4.63 -15.79
CA LEU A 182 16.18 -4.08 -17.14
C LEU A 182 16.76 -5.06 -18.16
N THR A 183 17.82 -5.79 -17.80
CA THR A 183 18.41 -6.84 -18.64
C THR A 183 17.38 -7.95 -18.92
N LYS A 184 16.62 -8.37 -17.92
CA LYS A 184 15.51 -9.34 -18.12
C LYS A 184 14.47 -8.82 -19.12
N LEU A 185 14.10 -7.56 -19.02
CA LEU A 185 13.17 -6.95 -19.98
C LEU A 185 13.76 -6.89 -21.38
N ALA A 186 15.05 -6.57 -21.49
CA ALA A 186 15.74 -6.51 -22.77
C ALA A 186 15.73 -7.87 -23.50
N THR A 187 15.93 -8.97 -22.79
CA THR A 187 15.86 -10.32 -23.39
C THR A 187 14.48 -10.69 -23.92
N ARG A 188 13.40 -10.18 -23.32
CA ARG A 188 12.02 -10.40 -23.80
C ARG A 188 11.71 -9.61 -25.07
N VAL A 189 12.36 -8.48 -25.29
CA VAL A 189 12.16 -7.62 -26.48
C VAL A 189 13.06 -8.05 -27.61
N ALA A 190 14.22 -8.62 -27.30
CA ALA A 190 15.21 -9.05 -28.29
C ALA A 190 14.65 -10.17 -29.17
N VAL A 191 14.76 -10.01 -30.49
CA VAL A 191 14.41 -11.08 -31.44
C VAL A 191 15.57 -12.06 -31.53
N SER A 192 15.31 -13.35 -31.31
CA SER A 192 16.34 -14.39 -31.11
C SER A 192 17.27 -14.66 -32.30
N ASP A 193 16.94 -14.22 -33.52
CA ASP A 193 17.57 -14.71 -34.75
C ASP A 193 18.49 -13.71 -35.47
N GLY A 194 18.82 -12.56 -34.82
CA GLY A 194 19.56 -11.50 -35.46
C GLY A 194 18.83 -10.84 -36.66
N ARG A 195 17.67 -11.35 -37.03
CA ARG A 195 16.75 -10.74 -37.98
C ARG A 195 15.83 -9.79 -37.26
N THR A 196 15.62 -8.62 -37.79
CA THR A 196 14.85 -7.56 -37.16
C THR A 196 13.36 -7.95 -36.97
N PHE A 197 12.85 -8.80 -37.86
CA PHE A 197 11.47 -9.32 -37.76
C PHE A 197 11.39 -10.74 -38.30
N SER A 198 10.79 -11.63 -37.54
CA SER A 198 10.44 -13.00 -37.99
C SER A 198 9.27 -13.01 -38.99
N SER A 199 8.49 -11.94 -39.04
CA SER A 199 7.39 -11.70 -39.96
C SER A 199 7.30 -10.22 -40.31
N ARG A 200 6.64 -9.90 -41.46
CA ARG A 200 6.46 -8.52 -41.88
C ARG A 200 5.76 -7.69 -40.81
N PRO A 201 6.36 -6.58 -40.32
CA PRO A 201 5.75 -5.72 -39.34
C PRO A 201 4.54 -4.96 -39.94
N ARG A 202 3.53 -4.72 -39.11
CA ARG A 202 2.38 -3.90 -39.46
C ARG A 202 2.50 -2.56 -38.78
N ALA A 203 2.68 -1.50 -39.56
CA ALA A 203 2.76 -0.14 -39.06
C ALA A 203 1.43 0.60 -39.19
N SER A 204 1.06 1.36 -38.20
CA SER A 204 -0.03 2.33 -38.28
C SER A 204 0.45 3.67 -37.72
N LEU A 205 0.29 4.73 -38.53
CA LEU A 205 0.66 6.10 -38.19
C LEU A 205 -0.60 6.92 -37.99
N ASP A 206 -0.56 7.77 -36.99
CA ASP A 206 -1.52 8.83 -36.74
C ASP A 206 -0.75 10.06 -36.24
N LYS A 207 -1.30 11.26 -36.38
CA LYS A 207 -0.67 12.57 -36.11
C LYS A 207 0.33 12.55 -34.94
N GLY A 208 1.63 12.36 -35.22
CA GLY A 208 2.72 12.33 -34.23
C GLY A 208 2.79 11.09 -33.33
N THR A 209 1.95 10.06 -33.57
CA THR A 209 1.99 8.76 -32.91
C THR A 209 2.05 7.63 -33.93
N ALA A 210 2.67 6.52 -33.57
CA ALA A 210 2.72 5.34 -34.41
C ALA A 210 2.65 4.07 -33.57
N GLN A 211 2.18 2.99 -34.18
CA GLN A 211 2.26 1.64 -33.62
C GLN A 211 2.89 0.70 -34.65
N VAL A 212 3.89 -0.04 -34.23
CA VAL A 212 4.50 -1.09 -35.04
C VAL A 212 4.27 -2.43 -34.34
N ARG A 213 3.61 -3.36 -35.05
CA ARG A 213 3.27 -4.70 -34.55
C ARG A 213 4.08 -5.76 -35.29
N TYR A 214 4.64 -6.68 -34.55
CA TYR A 214 5.37 -7.82 -35.10
C TYR A 214 5.21 -9.03 -34.18
N ASN A 215 5.48 -10.23 -34.71
CA ASN A 215 5.49 -11.44 -33.90
C ASN A 215 6.82 -11.55 -33.16
N GLY A 216 6.78 -11.47 -31.85
CA GLY A 216 7.92 -11.66 -30.95
C GLY A 216 7.98 -13.08 -30.38
N PRO A 217 8.95 -13.38 -29.53
CA PRO A 217 9.14 -14.72 -28.93
C PRO A 217 7.94 -15.19 -28.09
N GLU A 218 7.27 -14.28 -27.42
CA GLU A 218 6.16 -14.56 -26.50
C GLU A 218 4.77 -14.30 -27.12
N GLY A 219 4.72 -13.90 -28.40
CA GLY A 219 3.49 -13.53 -29.10
C GLY A 219 3.58 -12.21 -29.85
N GLU A 220 2.46 -11.56 -30.10
CA GLU A 220 2.46 -10.26 -30.76
C GLU A 220 3.08 -9.19 -29.86
N THR A 221 4.13 -8.52 -30.36
CA THR A 221 4.74 -7.36 -29.72
C THR A 221 4.30 -6.09 -30.45
N VAL A 222 3.84 -5.09 -29.68
CA VAL A 222 3.42 -3.78 -30.18
C VAL A 222 4.35 -2.72 -29.61
N LEU A 223 5.09 -2.04 -30.47
CA LEU A 223 5.84 -0.84 -30.12
C LEU A 223 4.92 0.37 -30.34
N ALA A 224 4.65 1.12 -29.29
CA ALA A 224 4.01 2.42 -29.39
C ALA A 224 5.11 3.49 -29.47
N LEU A 225 5.05 4.33 -30.50
CA LEU A 225 6.05 5.38 -30.73
C LEU A 225 5.36 6.75 -30.76
N ILE A 226 6.11 7.74 -30.31
CA ILE A 226 5.73 9.15 -30.39
C ILE A 226 6.83 9.94 -31.09
N GLN A 227 6.45 11.05 -31.70
CA GLN A 227 7.40 11.94 -32.35
C GLN A 227 7.84 13.03 -31.38
N GLU A 228 9.09 12.97 -30.90
CA GLU A 228 9.72 13.98 -30.05
C GLU A 228 10.83 14.67 -30.85
N SER A 229 10.81 16.00 -30.92
CA SER A 229 11.80 16.79 -31.66
C SER A 229 12.02 16.30 -33.12
N LYS A 230 10.94 15.92 -33.80
CA LYS A 230 10.92 15.36 -35.17
C LYS A 230 11.58 13.98 -35.31
N GLN A 231 11.84 13.27 -34.22
CA GLN A 231 12.38 11.89 -34.24
C GLN A 231 11.36 10.94 -33.61
N TRP A 232 11.22 9.75 -34.17
CA TRP A 232 10.41 8.70 -33.57
C TRP A 232 11.13 8.10 -32.37
N ARG A 233 10.44 8.02 -31.23
CA ARG A 233 10.92 7.43 -29.98
C ARG A 233 9.91 6.42 -29.49
N VAL A 234 10.41 5.27 -28.99
CA VAL A 234 9.53 4.26 -28.40
C VAL A 234 9.03 4.78 -27.05
N ASP A 235 7.70 4.85 -26.90
CA ASP A 235 7.02 5.34 -25.68
C ASP A 235 6.48 4.21 -24.81
N ASP A 236 6.16 3.06 -25.43
CA ASP A 236 5.78 1.83 -24.72
C ASP A 236 6.05 0.59 -25.57
N ILE A 237 6.17 -0.54 -24.89
CA ILE A 237 6.24 -1.88 -25.47
C ILE A 237 5.12 -2.70 -24.86
N VAL A 238 4.26 -3.29 -25.68
CA VAL A 238 3.14 -4.10 -25.20
C VAL A 238 3.31 -5.52 -25.72
N PHE A 239 3.39 -6.47 -24.81
CA PHE A 239 3.36 -7.90 -25.12
C PHE A 239 1.93 -8.42 -25.09
N SER A 240 1.46 -9.00 -26.17
CA SER A 240 0.18 -9.66 -26.25
C SER A 240 0.43 -11.15 -26.39
N ALA A 241 0.10 -11.91 -25.35
CA ALA A 241 0.24 -13.36 -25.43
C ALA A 241 -0.71 -13.95 -26.48
N ASN A 242 -0.30 -15.02 -27.16
CA ASN A 242 -1.12 -15.73 -28.16
C ASN A 242 -2.38 -16.40 -27.55
N SER A 243 -2.53 -16.35 -26.23
CA SER A 243 -3.68 -16.88 -25.48
C SER A 243 -4.65 -15.76 -25.14
N THR A 244 -5.92 -15.94 -25.47
CA THR A 244 -7.03 -15.02 -25.17
C THR A 244 -7.23 -14.76 -23.67
N SER A 245 -6.58 -15.51 -22.80
CA SER A 245 -6.69 -15.41 -21.35
C SER A 245 -5.67 -14.46 -20.68
N ARG A 246 -4.61 -14.05 -21.38
CA ARG A 246 -3.63 -13.12 -20.84
C ARG A 246 -3.90 -11.70 -21.31
N GLN A 247 -3.99 -10.77 -20.34
CA GLN A 247 -4.06 -9.34 -20.65
C GLN A 247 -2.75 -8.86 -21.27
N PRO A 248 -2.80 -7.88 -22.21
CA PRO A 248 -1.63 -7.25 -22.76
C PRO A 248 -0.77 -6.62 -21.65
N GLU A 249 0.51 -6.90 -21.66
CA GLU A 249 1.47 -6.42 -20.65
C GLU A 249 2.25 -5.24 -21.20
N SER A 250 2.05 -4.04 -20.64
CA SER A 250 2.80 -2.83 -20.95
C SER A 250 4.09 -2.77 -20.16
N VAL A 251 5.23 -2.66 -20.84
CA VAL A 251 6.55 -2.49 -20.21
C VAL A 251 6.65 -1.14 -19.50
N ARG A 252 6.03 -0.09 -20.03
CA ARG A 252 5.96 1.22 -19.38
C ARG A 252 5.22 1.14 -18.04
N LEU A 253 4.12 0.38 -17.99
CA LEU A 253 3.36 0.15 -16.77
C LEU A 253 4.18 -0.68 -15.76
N LEU A 254 4.79 -1.76 -16.24
CA LEU A 254 5.65 -2.63 -15.46
C LEU A 254 6.84 -1.84 -14.87
N ALA A 255 7.51 -1.01 -15.66
CA ALA A 255 8.58 -0.13 -15.19
C ALA A 255 8.08 0.84 -14.10
N SER A 256 6.87 1.36 -14.23
CA SER A 256 6.25 2.23 -13.21
C SER A 256 6.01 1.49 -11.90
N VAL A 257 5.52 0.25 -11.96
CA VAL A 257 5.25 -0.60 -10.78
C VAL A 257 6.56 -0.96 -10.08
N VAL A 258 7.56 -1.41 -10.83
CA VAL A 258 8.89 -1.76 -10.29
C VAL A 258 9.57 -0.54 -9.67
N SER A 259 9.59 0.60 -10.36
CA SER A 259 10.16 1.85 -9.83
C SER A 259 9.47 2.29 -8.52
N ARG A 260 8.15 2.10 -8.42
CA ARG A 260 7.41 2.44 -7.22
C ARG A 260 7.77 1.52 -6.05
N ALA A 261 7.88 0.22 -6.30
CA ALA A 261 8.31 -0.75 -5.30
C ALA A 261 9.75 -0.51 -4.83
N THR A 262 10.67 -0.23 -5.77
CA THR A 262 12.06 0.14 -5.45
C THR A 262 12.11 1.37 -4.56
N GLY A 263 11.38 2.43 -4.93
CA GLY A 263 11.31 3.65 -4.14
C GLY A 263 10.71 3.46 -2.75
N PHE A 264 9.72 2.55 -2.63
CA PHE A 264 9.15 2.18 -1.34
C PHE A 264 10.16 1.47 -0.44
N LEU A 265 10.84 0.43 -0.96
CA LEU A 265 11.85 -0.32 -0.19
C LEU A 265 13.01 0.57 0.25
N ASP A 266 13.52 1.44 -0.63
CA ASP A 266 14.57 2.39 -0.30
C ASP A 266 14.13 3.39 0.78
N ALA A 267 12.92 3.90 0.68
CA ALA A 267 12.36 4.84 1.64
C ALA A 267 12.12 4.17 2.99
N PHE A 268 11.62 2.93 2.99
CA PHE A 268 11.39 2.14 4.20
C PHE A 268 12.69 1.88 4.95
N ASN A 269 13.71 1.36 4.27
CA ASN A 269 15.00 1.01 4.87
C ASN A 269 15.80 2.23 5.36
N ARG A 270 15.51 3.44 4.83
CA ARG A 270 16.09 4.70 5.30
C ARG A 270 15.21 5.43 6.30
N ALA A 271 14.07 4.90 6.65
CA ALA A 271 13.04 5.53 7.47
C ALA A 271 12.59 6.92 6.94
N ASP A 272 12.67 7.12 5.61
CA ASP A 272 12.28 8.36 4.95
C ASP A 272 10.76 8.44 4.80
N ARG A 273 10.11 9.11 5.75
CA ARG A 273 8.64 9.24 5.82
C ARG A 273 8.04 9.96 4.62
N GLN A 274 8.72 10.97 4.08
CA GLN A 274 8.21 11.73 2.94
C GLN A 274 8.19 10.86 1.68
N SER A 275 9.28 10.16 1.42
CA SER A 275 9.37 9.23 0.29
C SER A 275 8.44 8.03 0.45
N LEU A 276 8.23 7.52 1.68
CA LEU A 276 7.23 6.47 1.96
C LEU A 276 5.82 6.94 1.62
N GLN A 277 5.44 8.14 2.05
CA GLN A 277 4.13 8.72 1.71
C GLN A 277 3.93 8.87 0.20
N ALA A 278 4.99 9.19 -0.54
CA ALA A 278 4.95 9.30 -1.99
C ALA A 278 4.81 7.93 -2.69
N ASN A 279 5.26 6.83 -2.08
CA ASN A 279 5.31 5.50 -2.69
C ASN A 279 4.25 4.53 -2.15
N ALA A 280 3.73 4.73 -0.95
CA ALA A 280 2.64 3.95 -0.37
C ALA A 280 1.27 4.53 -0.75
N SER A 281 0.23 3.70 -0.70
CA SER A 281 -1.14 4.18 -0.83
C SER A 281 -1.51 5.06 0.36
N THR A 282 -2.41 6.01 0.13
CA THR A 282 -2.84 6.95 1.17
C THR A 282 -3.39 6.22 2.40
N SER A 283 -4.17 5.17 2.17
CA SER A 283 -4.72 4.34 3.24
C SER A 283 -3.62 3.61 4.02
N PHE A 284 -2.71 2.92 3.32
CA PHE A 284 -1.64 2.17 3.96
C PHE A 284 -0.68 3.09 4.74
N TYR A 285 -0.33 4.25 4.17
CA TYR A 285 0.52 5.22 4.86
C TYR A 285 -0.15 5.76 6.13
N ASN A 286 -1.36 6.30 6.03
CA ASN A 286 -2.02 6.98 7.16
C ASN A 286 -2.40 6.02 8.29
N ASN A 287 -2.88 4.82 7.95
CA ASN A 287 -3.39 3.87 8.93
C ASN A 287 -2.29 3.01 9.55
N CYS A 288 -1.14 2.88 8.86
CA CYS A 288 -0.10 1.95 9.26
C CYS A 288 1.27 2.63 9.39
N LEU A 289 1.83 3.15 8.29
CA LEU A 289 3.24 3.56 8.25
C LEU A 289 3.53 4.88 8.96
N ALA A 290 2.59 5.82 8.98
CA ALA A 290 2.83 7.18 9.48
C ALA A 290 3.33 7.24 10.94
N ARG A 291 2.92 6.29 11.77
CA ARG A 291 3.25 6.23 13.21
C ARG A 291 4.03 4.98 13.62
N ALA A 292 4.31 4.07 12.67
CA ALA A 292 5.03 2.84 12.95
C ALA A 292 6.51 3.09 13.27
N ASP A 293 7.12 2.27 14.09
CA ASP A 293 8.57 2.20 14.19
C ASP A 293 9.09 1.29 13.05
N LEU A 294 9.65 1.91 12.02
CA LEU A 294 10.06 1.20 10.82
C LEU A 294 11.25 0.26 11.06
N ASN A 295 12.00 0.45 12.16
CA ASN A 295 13.14 -0.40 12.52
C ASN A 295 12.72 -1.77 13.08
N GLU A 296 11.46 -1.93 13.47
CA GLU A 296 10.94 -3.21 13.99
C GLU A 296 10.88 -4.32 12.93
N VAL A 297 10.85 -3.95 11.64
CA VAL A 297 10.74 -4.90 10.54
C VAL A 297 11.84 -4.62 9.53
N GLN A 298 12.62 -5.64 9.19
CA GLN A 298 13.61 -5.56 8.12
C GLN A 298 12.98 -6.02 6.80
N LEU A 299 12.91 -5.11 5.83
CA LEU A 299 12.54 -5.43 4.46
C LEU A 299 13.80 -5.61 3.59
N PRO A 300 13.71 -6.38 2.49
CA PRO A 300 14.82 -6.48 1.54
C PRO A 300 15.17 -5.10 0.97
N GLY A 301 16.45 -4.90 0.67
CA GLY A 301 16.86 -3.69 -0.07
C GLY A 301 16.28 -3.67 -1.48
N SER A 302 16.22 -2.49 -2.09
CA SER A 302 15.74 -2.32 -3.47
C SER A 302 16.53 -3.14 -4.49
N THR A 303 17.79 -3.46 -4.21
CA THR A 303 18.65 -4.32 -5.04
C THR A 303 18.19 -5.79 -5.10
N ALA A 304 17.33 -6.21 -4.17
CA ALA A 304 16.70 -7.54 -4.22
C ALA A 304 15.65 -7.67 -5.35
N ILE A 305 15.21 -6.55 -5.92
CA ILE A 305 14.41 -6.55 -7.15
C ILE A 305 15.38 -6.78 -8.32
N ASP A 306 15.44 -8.00 -8.81
CA ASP A 306 16.37 -8.43 -9.85
C ASP A 306 15.67 -9.22 -10.97
N GLY A 307 16.47 -9.89 -11.81
CA GLY A 307 15.97 -10.72 -12.90
C GLY A 307 15.09 -11.91 -12.46
N THR A 308 15.14 -12.34 -11.19
CA THR A 308 14.31 -13.44 -10.66
C THR A 308 12.97 -12.96 -10.11
N THR A 309 12.82 -11.65 -9.90
CA THR A 309 11.59 -11.03 -9.38
C THR A 309 10.41 -11.26 -10.32
N GLU A 310 9.31 -11.76 -9.76
CA GLU A 310 8.06 -11.94 -10.49
C GLU A 310 7.18 -10.69 -10.32
N VAL A 311 6.66 -10.17 -11.42
CA VAL A 311 5.70 -9.07 -11.41
C VAL A 311 4.42 -9.53 -12.10
N ARG A 312 3.28 -9.41 -11.42
CA ARG A 312 1.96 -9.75 -11.94
C ARG A 312 1.15 -8.47 -12.09
N LEU A 313 0.98 -8.04 -13.33
CA LEU A 313 0.19 -6.85 -13.65
C LEU A 313 -1.27 -7.20 -13.83
N GLN A 314 -2.15 -6.45 -13.16
CA GLN A 314 -3.58 -6.46 -13.41
C GLN A 314 -4.09 -5.03 -13.60
N LYS A 315 -5.35 -4.88 -13.97
CA LYS A 315 -5.92 -3.57 -14.32
C LYS A 315 -5.91 -2.58 -13.15
N THR A 316 -6.23 -3.05 -11.96
CA THR A 316 -6.41 -2.22 -10.75
C THR A 316 -5.37 -2.50 -9.67
N PHE A 317 -4.73 -3.64 -9.70
CA PHE A 317 -3.69 -4.02 -8.75
C PHE A 317 -2.50 -4.70 -9.44
N SER A 318 -1.41 -4.79 -8.73
CA SER A 318 -0.18 -5.46 -9.19
C SER A 318 0.55 -6.06 -8.00
N ASP A 319 1.14 -7.22 -8.18
CA ASP A 319 2.00 -7.85 -7.17
C ASP A 319 3.42 -7.97 -7.66
N ILE A 320 4.37 -7.66 -6.77
CA ILE A 320 5.79 -7.92 -6.96
C ILE A 320 6.22 -8.93 -5.91
N VAL A 321 6.79 -10.05 -6.35
CA VAL A 321 7.25 -11.13 -5.47
C VAL A 321 8.77 -11.21 -5.55
N ILE A 322 9.41 -10.93 -4.42
CA ILE A 322 10.86 -10.98 -4.22
C ILE A 322 11.16 -12.26 -3.43
N LYS A 323 11.91 -13.18 -4.04
CA LYS A 323 12.34 -14.43 -3.39
C LYS A 323 13.62 -14.19 -2.61
N GLN A 324 13.67 -14.70 -1.39
CA GLN A 324 14.84 -14.70 -0.53
C GLN A 324 15.16 -16.13 -0.10
N SER A 325 16.35 -16.38 0.46
CA SER A 325 16.75 -17.71 0.91
C SER A 325 15.82 -18.30 1.99
N ALA A 326 15.34 -17.47 2.92
CA ALA A 326 14.50 -17.88 4.03
C ALA A 326 12.99 -17.71 3.80
N GLY A 327 12.59 -17.04 2.69
CA GLY A 327 11.19 -16.73 2.49
C GLY A 327 10.92 -15.93 1.21
N LEU A 328 9.77 -15.29 1.17
CA LEU A 328 9.44 -14.33 0.10
C LEU A 328 8.80 -13.06 0.67
N VAL A 329 8.98 -11.98 -0.05
CA VAL A 329 8.30 -10.71 0.22
C VAL A 329 7.45 -10.35 -0.99
N ARG A 330 6.16 -10.17 -0.77
CA ARG A 330 5.20 -9.72 -1.77
C ARG A 330 4.79 -8.28 -1.48
N LEU A 331 5.05 -7.39 -2.42
CA LEU A 331 4.50 -6.03 -2.40
C LEU A 331 3.24 -6.03 -3.27
N SER A 332 2.11 -5.74 -2.67
CA SER A 332 0.84 -5.54 -3.37
C SER A 332 0.63 -4.06 -3.61
N LEU A 333 0.50 -3.68 -4.87
CA LEU A 333 0.30 -2.31 -5.30
C LEU A 333 -1.11 -2.14 -5.84
N GLU A 334 -1.75 -1.04 -5.48
CA GLU A 334 -3.05 -0.65 -6.01
C GLU A 334 -2.96 0.65 -6.80
N ARG A 335 -3.89 0.83 -7.72
CA ARG A 335 -4.01 2.06 -8.48
C ARG A 335 -4.91 3.01 -7.71
N GLU A 336 -4.36 4.11 -7.21
CA GLU A 336 -5.16 5.12 -6.52
C GLU A 336 -6.06 5.89 -7.49
N PRO A 337 -7.34 6.09 -7.13
CA PRO A 337 -8.22 6.96 -7.91
C PRO A 337 -7.69 8.40 -7.88
N ALA A 338 -7.89 9.14 -8.98
CA ALA A 338 -7.60 10.57 -9.00
C ALA A 338 -8.44 11.28 -7.93
N SER A 339 -7.84 12.22 -7.20
CA SER A 339 -8.55 13.00 -6.16
C SER A 339 -9.56 13.98 -6.78
N ASP A 340 -9.35 14.36 -8.03
CA ASP A 340 -10.28 15.16 -8.81
C ASP A 340 -10.82 14.30 -9.96
N PRO A 341 -12.15 14.10 -10.10
CA PRO A 341 -12.76 13.38 -11.22
C PRO A 341 -12.43 14.00 -12.59
N LYS A 342 -12.03 15.28 -12.62
CA LYS A 342 -11.60 15.99 -13.84
C LYS A 342 -10.13 15.77 -14.15
N ASP A 343 -9.33 15.30 -13.19
CA ASP A 343 -7.93 14.96 -13.41
C ASP A 343 -7.85 13.57 -14.07
N THR A 344 -7.79 13.56 -15.39
CA THR A 344 -7.59 12.34 -16.18
C THR A 344 -6.18 11.77 -16.05
N SER A 345 -5.28 12.41 -15.30
CA SER A 345 -3.98 11.86 -14.97
C SER A 345 -4.20 10.61 -14.11
N VAL A 346 -3.99 9.45 -14.69
CA VAL A 346 -4.04 8.17 -13.97
C VAL A 346 -2.95 8.22 -12.90
N ARG A 347 -3.34 8.40 -11.63
CA ARG A 347 -2.40 8.22 -10.52
C ARG A 347 -1.79 6.84 -10.65
N GLY A 348 -0.48 6.77 -10.52
CA GLY A 348 0.28 5.54 -10.66
C GLY A 348 -0.05 4.55 -9.56
N PHE A 349 0.42 3.33 -9.72
CA PHE A 349 0.39 2.32 -8.67
C PHE A 349 1.14 2.80 -7.43
N ARG A 350 0.64 2.43 -6.26
CA ARG A 350 1.25 2.67 -4.95
C ARG A 350 1.19 1.41 -4.11
N VAL A 351 2.19 1.20 -3.25
CA VAL A 351 2.24 0.03 -2.37
C VAL A 351 1.11 0.13 -1.34
N ALA A 352 0.20 -0.83 -1.37
CA ALA A 352 -0.96 -0.92 -0.49
C ALA A 352 -0.74 -1.90 0.67
N GLU A 353 0.15 -2.88 0.48
CA GLU A 353 0.49 -3.85 1.51
C GLU A 353 1.85 -4.51 1.21
N VAL A 354 2.52 -4.94 2.25
CA VAL A 354 3.70 -5.81 2.18
C VAL A 354 3.43 -7.07 2.96
N THR A 355 3.54 -8.21 2.29
CA THR A 355 3.35 -9.54 2.90
C THR A 355 4.69 -10.27 2.90
N MET A 356 5.11 -10.75 4.04
CA MET A 356 6.29 -11.57 4.24
C MET A 356 5.86 -13.00 4.52
N VAL A 357 6.44 -13.97 3.84
CA VAL A 357 6.19 -15.41 4.07
C VAL A 357 7.50 -16.07 4.43
N ASP A 358 7.55 -16.72 5.57
CA ASP A 358 8.70 -17.51 6.03
C ASP A 358 8.55 -18.95 5.54
N PHE A 359 9.58 -19.51 4.89
CA PHE A 359 9.53 -20.88 4.36
C PHE A 359 9.66 -21.95 5.43
N GLY A 360 10.32 -21.66 6.56
CA GLY A 360 10.49 -22.60 7.65
C GLY A 360 9.19 -22.81 8.44
N THR A 361 8.49 -21.72 8.73
CA THR A 361 7.26 -21.76 9.54
C THR A 361 5.98 -21.71 8.71
N GLN A 362 6.04 -21.45 7.41
CA GLN A 362 4.90 -21.22 6.51
C GLN A 362 3.98 -20.08 6.98
N GLN A 363 4.47 -19.20 7.85
CA GLN A 363 3.67 -18.08 8.36
C GLN A 363 3.69 -16.90 7.40
N GLU A 364 2.49 -16.39 7.14
CA GLU A 364 2.28 -15.14 6.40
C GLU A 364 2.13 -13.98 7.39
N ARG A 365 2.94 -12.93 7.22
CA ARG A 365 2.91 -11.72 8.05
C ARG A 365 2.67 -10.52 7.17
N ARG A 366 1.58 -9.79 7.42
CA ARG A 366 1.30 -8.52 6.74
C ARG A 366 1.89 -7.36 7.55
N LEU A 367 2.57 -6.46 6.88
CA LEU A 367 3.22 -5.31 7.51
C LEU A 367 2.20 -4.42 8.25
N SER A 368 1.02 -4.22 7.64
CA SER A 368 -0.08 -3.49 8.29
C SER A 368 -0.51 -4.15 9.60
N ALA A 369 -0.61 -5.48 9.63
CA ALA A 369 -0.99 -6.21 10.83
C ALA A 369 0.08 -6.09 11.92
N VAL A 370 1.37 -6.22 11.56
CA VAL A 370 2.49 -6.08 12.51
C VAL A 370 2.45 -4.70 13.15
N PHE A 371 2.47 -3.64 12.38
CA PHE A 371 2.54 -2.28 12.93
C PHE A 371 1.27 -1.85 13.67
N THR A 372 0.10 -2.28 13.20
CA THR A 372 -1.16 -1.99 13.90
C THR A 372 -1.21 -2.71 15.24
N ALA A 373 -0.75 -3.97 15.29
CA ALA A 373 -0.68 -4.75 16.52
C ALA A 373 0.30 -4.13 17.52
N HIS A 374 1.53 -3.79 17.08
CA HIS A 374 2.53 -3.14 17.93
C HIS A 374 2.07 -1.77 18.42
N ALA A 375 1.48 -0.95 17.55
CA ALA A 375 0.94 0.35 17.95
C ALA A 375 -0.17 0.20 19.01
N ARG A 376 -1.07 -0.77 18.85
CA ARG A 376 -2.15 -1.03 19.81
C ARG A 376 -1.60 -1.52 21.15
N MET A 377 -0.65 -2.46 21.13
CA MET A 377 0.04 -2.94 22.33
C MET A 377 0.74 -1.78 23.07
N ARG A 378 1.48 -0.92 22.36
CA ARG A 378 2.16 0.24 22.97
C ARG A 378 1.19 1.23 23.59
N LEU A 379 0.06 1.51 22.93
CA LEU A 379 -1.00 2.36 23.49
C LEU A 379 -1.58 1.77 24.78
N PHE A 380 -1.83 0.46 24.80
CA PHE A 380 -2.31 -0.24 25.99
C PHE A 380 -1.28 -0.16 27.13
N LEU A 381 -0.02 -0.54 26.89
CA LEU A 381 1.05 -0.50 27.92
C LEU A 381 1.36 0.94 28.39
N THR A 382 1.20 1.94 27.51
CA THR A 382 1.30 3.34 27.91
C THR A 382 0.15 3.73 28.85
N ALA A 383 -1.07 3.25 28.59
CA ALA A 383 -2.21 3.47 29.46
C ALA A 383 -2.03 2.76 30.82
N VAL A 384 -1.42 1.57 30.83
CA VAL A 384 -1.00 0.88 32.08
C VAL A 384 -0.07 1.78 32.90
N ARG A 385 1.03 2.25 32.34
CA ARG A 385 2.02 3.10 33.04
C ARG A 385 1.42 4.42 33.57
N LYS A 386 0.46 4.99 32.83
CA LYS A 386 -0.21 6.24 33.22
C LYS A 386 -1.40 6.04 34.17
N ASN A 387 -1.76 4.80 34.50
CA ASN A 387 -2.98 4.47 35.23
C ASN A 387 -4.24 5.07 34.56
N ASP A 388 -4.28 5.07 33.23
CA ASP A 388 -5.35 5.67 32.43
C ASP A 388 -6.44 4.63 32.11
N LEU A 389 -7.43 4.51 33.00
CA LEU A 389 -8.53 3.57 32.84
C LEU A 389 -9.39 3.78 31.58
N PRO A 390 -9.73 5.01 31.15
CA PRO A 390 -10.39 5.25 29.88
C PRO A 390 -9.57 4.73 28.68
N ALA A 391 -8.28 4.98 28.65
CA ALA A 391 -7.41 4.51 27.58
C ALA A 391 -7.24 2.98 27.59
N LEU A 392 -7.16 2.34 28.78
CA LEU A 392 -7.18 0.88 28.91
C LEU A 392 -8.46 0.29 28.32
N ARG A 393 -9.61 0.86 28.67
CA ARG A 393 -10.90 0.42 28.13
C ARG A 393 -10.99 0.57 26.61
N HIS A 394 -10.46 1.66 26.07
CA HIS A 394 -10.46 1.92 24.64
C HIS A 394 -9.58 0.94 23.85
N ASN A 395 -8.48 0.50 24.44
CA ASN A 395 -7.50 -0.38 23.79
C ASN A 395 -7.74 -1.87 24.09
N SER A 396 -8.74 -2.21 24.88
CA SER A 396 -9.10 -3.59 25.24
C SER A 396 -10.32 -4.10 24.48
N SER A 397 -10.38 -5.42 24.29
CA SER A 397 -11.56 -6.10 23.71
C SER A 397 -12.81 -5.90 24.56
N SER A 398 -13.98 -6.15 23.98
CA SER A 398 -15.25 -6.14 24.71
C SER A 398 -15.25 -7.17 25.83
N ASP A 399 -14.62 -8.33 25.63
CA ASP A 399 -14.55 -9.39 26.63
C ASP A 399 -13.69 -8.96 27.82
N PHE A 400 -12.47 -8.45 27.57
CA PHE A 400 -11.61 -7.94 28.63
C PHE A 400 -12.26 -6.77 29.39
N ASN A 401 -12.93 -5.87 28.67
CA ASN A 401 -13.68 -4.78 29.29
C ASN A 401 -14.79 -5.28 30.21
N ASN A 402 -15.62 -6.23 29.75
CA ASN A 402 -16.76 -6.71 30.52
C ASN A 402 -16.35 -7.48 31.78
N ARG A 403 -15.29 -8.29 31.67
CA ARG A 403 -14.82 -9.14 32.74
C ARG A 403 -13.98 -8.39 33.78
N VAL A 404 -13.20 -7.39 33.37
CA VAL A 404 -12.22 -6.70 34.23
C VAL A 404 -12.48 -5.21 34.35
N TRP A 405 -12.25 -4.44 33.27
CA TRP A 405 -12.13 -2.98 33.38
C TRP A 405 -13.42 -2.26 33.79
N LYS A 406 -14.59 -2.83 33.54
CA LYS A 406 -15.87 -2.26 34.03
C LYS A 406 -16.03 -2.33 35.54
N GLN A 407 -15.30 -3.24 36.17
CA GLN A 407 -15.38 -3.45 37.65
C GLN A 407 -14.26 -2.67 38.38
N VAL A 408 -13.23 -2.22 37.64
CA VAL A 408 -12.11 -1.47 38.20
C VAL A 408 -12.47 0.00 38.34
N THR A 409 -12.24 0.54 39.55
CA THR A 409 -12.35 1.98 39.84
C THR A 409 -10.99 2.66 39.65
N PRO A 410 -10.93 4.00 39.42
CA PRO A 410 -9.65 4.73 39.34
C PRO A 410 -8.76 4.55 40.58
N VAL A 411 -9.34 4.35 41.75
CA VAL A 411 -8.60 4.16 43.03
C VAL A 411 -7.99 2.75 43.10
N LEU A 412 -8.68 1.75 42.57
CA LEU A 412 -8.25 0.35 42.56
C LEU A 412 -7.17 0.10 41.45
N LEU A 413 -7.20 0.87 40.38
CA LEU A 413 -6.37 0.65 39.19
C LEU A 413 -4.86 0.57 39.47
N PRO A 414 -4.23 1.51 40.21
CA PRO A 414 -2.78 1.45 40.47
C PRO A 414 -2.37 0.22 41.26
N GLU A 415 -3.24 -0.26 42.15
CA GLU A 415 -2.98 -1.45 42.98
C GLU A 415 -2.96 -2.71 42.11
N ILE A 416 -3.97 -2.86 41.23
CA ILE A 416 -4.11 -4.05 40.40
C ILE A 416 -3.03 -4.11 39.31
N LEU A 417 -2.65 -2.96 38.73
CA LEU A 417 -1.62 -2.91 37.68
C LEU A 417 -0.23 -3.27 38.22
N ARG A 418 0.09 -2.86 39.44
CA ARG A 418 1.37 -3.20 40.08
C ARG A 418 1.59 -4.69 40.32
N LEU A 419 0.52 -5.48 40.34
CA LEU A 419 0.62 -6.94 40.49
C LEU A 419 1.17 -7.64 39.25
N ALA A 420 1.00 -7.03 38.07
CA ALA A 420 1.27 -7.69 36.80
C ALA A 420 2.29 -6.97 35.92
N PHE A 421 2.51 -5.67 36.13
CA PHE A 421 3.36 -4.85 35.27
C PHE A 421 4.48 -4.18 36.06
N SER A 422 5.66 -4.13 35.47
CA SER A 422 6.77 -3.31 35.96
C SER A 422 6.78 -1.93 35.30
N ASP A 423 7.54 -0.97 35.88
CA ASP A 423 7.69 0.37 35.31
C ASP A 423 8.68 0.39 34.12
N ALA A 424 9.33 -0.73 33.82
CA ALA A 424 10.31 -0.83 32.71
C ALA A 424 9.62 -0.65 31.35
N GLU A 425 10.32 -0.05 30.40
CA GLU A 425 9.85 0.02 29.03
C GLU A 425 9.79 -1.38 28.40
N PRO A 426 8.72 -1.69 27.69
CA PRO A 426 8.58 -2.99 27.04
C PRO A 426 9.36 -3.04 25.73
N ASP A 427 10.17 -4.09 25.56
CA ASP A 427 10.84 -4.43 24.30
C ASP A 427 10.13 -5.60 23.63
N VAL A 428 9.87 -5.50 22.31
CA VAL A 428 9.24 -6.57 21.55
C VAL A 428 10.24 -7.68 21.26
N LEU A 429 9.96 -8.88 21.78
CA LEU A 429 10.76 -10.08 21.56
C LEU A 429 10.31 -10.89 20.33
N GLY A 430 9.03 -10.85 20.01
CA GLY A 430 8.48 -11.59 18.88
C GLY A 430 6.99 -11.36 18.67
N THR A 431 6.53 -11.67 17.47
CA THR A 431 5.10 -11.56 17.09
C THR A 431 4.70 -12.79 16.31
N VAL A 432 3.60 -13.42 16.72
CA VAL A 432 3.01 -14.61 16.09
C VAL A 432 1.60 -14.27 15.63
N PHE A 433 1.27 -14.58 14.37
CA PHE A 433 -0.05 -14.39 13.78
C PHE A 433 -0.75 -15.73 13.64
N GLN A 434 -1.94 -15.86 14.26
CA GLN A 434 -2.75 -17.09 14.23
C GLN A 434 -4.20 -16.74 13.81
N GLY A 435 -4.40 -16.55 12.53
CA GLY A 435 -5.71 -16.17 11.99
C GLY A 435 -6.20 -14.81 12.54
N ALA A 436 -7.27 -14.82 13.34
CA ALA A 436 -7.85 -13.62 13.94
C ALA A 436 -7.15 -13.17 15.24
N VAL A 437 -6.13 -13.90 15.68
CA VAL A 437 -5.38 -13.63 16.92
C VAL A 437 -3.95 -13.27 16.59
N THR A 438 -3.44 -12.23 17.23
CA THR A 438 -2.03 -11.84 17.17
C THR A 438 -1.45 -11.88 18.58
N GLU A 439 -0.36 -12.62 18.75
CA GLU A 439 0.37 -12.71 20.00
C GLU A 439 1.67 -11.93 19.89
N ILE A 440 1.89 -10.98 20.81
CA ILE A 440 3.12 -10.19 20.87
C ILE A 440 3.79 -10.48 22.21
N THR A 441 4.96 -11.09 22.15
CA THR A 441 5.79 -11.30 23.32
C THR A 441 6.68 -10.09 23.54
N VAL A 442 6.63 -9.52 24.74
CA VAL A 442 7.43 -8.38 25.15
C VAL A 442 8.23 -8.73 26.41
N SER A 443 9.43 -8.21 26.53
CA SER A 443 10.15 -8.18 27.81
C SER A 443 9.81 -6.89 28.54
N GLN A 444 9.54 -6.99 29.84
CA GLN A 444 9.32 -5.84 30.71
C GLN A 444 10.12 -6.06 32.01
N GLY A 445 11.31 -5.48 32.05
CA GLY A 445 12.29 -5.77 33.10
C GLY A 445 12.75 -7.23 33.03
N THR A 446 12.51 -8.00 34.10
CA THR A 446 12.88 -9.43 34.19
C THR A 446 11.75 -10.37 33.73
N GLN A 447 10.59 -9.84 33.40
CA GLN A 447 9.42 -10.64 33.03
C GLN A 447 9.22 -10.63 31.51
N ALA A 448 8.77 -11.76 30.97
CA ALA A 448 8.23 -11.84 29.61
C ALA A 448 6.71 -11.89 29.68
N LEU A 449 6.05 -11.01 28.93
CA LEU A 449 4.60 -10.94 28.82
C LEU A 449 4.19 -11.26 27.39
N THR A 450 3.09 -11.99 27.19
CA THR A 450 2.52 -12.19 25.86
C THR A 450 1.17 -11.49 25.78
N CYS A 451 1.14 -10.37 25.03
CA CYS A 451 -0.09 -9.65 24.74
C CYS A 451 -0.87 -10.38 23.63
N VAL A 452 -2.06 -10.80 23.91
CA VAL A 452 -2.97 -11.44 22.96
C VAL A 452 -3.92 -10.37 22.42
N LEU A 453 -3.80 -10.09 21.12
CA LEU A 453 -4.67 -9.15 20.43
C LEU A 453 -5.67 -9.91 19.56
N ARG A 454 -6.91 -9.41 19.51
CA ARG A 454 -7.98 -9.96 18.70
C ARG A 454 -8.60 -8.87 17.83
N GLU A 455 -8.94 -9.23 16.62
CA GLU A 455 -9.67 -8.31 15.72
C GLU A 455 -11.13 -8.21 16.17
N GLN A 456 -11.60 -6.97 16.35
CA GLN A 456 -12.98 -6.66 16.70
C GLN A 456 -13.39 -5.39 15.95
N ASN A 457 -14.42 -5.48 15.11
CA ASN A 457 -14.92 -4.37 14.29
C ASN A 457 -13.84 -3.69 13.44
N GLY A 458 -12.95 -4.49 12.84
CA GLY A 458 -11.86 -3.99 11.98
C GLY A 458 -10.70 -3.33 12.73
N SER A 459 -10.63 -3.48 14.06
CA SER A 459 -9.55 -2.97 14.90
C SER A 459 -8.96 -4.08 15.76
N LEU A 460 -7.63 -4.14 15.84
CA LEU A 460 -6.94 -5.02 16.79
C LEU A 460 -7.03 -4.41 18.19
N LEU A 461 -7.50 -5.19 19.16
CA LEU A 461 -7.67 -4.81 20.55
C LEU A 461 -7.00 -5.84 21.46
N VAL A 462 -6.45 -5.42 22.59
CA VAL A 462 -5.87 -6.34 23.59
C VAL A 462 -6.99 -7.13 24.23
N ASP A 463 -6.97 -8.44 24.04
CA ASP A 463 -7.97 -9.37 24.58
C ASP A 463 -7.52 -10.04 25.86
N ASP A 464 -6.22 -10.31 25.98
CA ASP A 464 -5.62 -10.89 27.19
C ASP A 464 -4.12 -10.57 27.26
N ILE A 465 -3.52 -10.82 28.39
CA ILE A 465 -2.08 -10.80 28.57
C ILE A 465 -1.68 -12.04 29.34
N HIS A 466 -0.78 -12.82 28.79
CA HIS A 466 -0.25 -13.99 29.47
C HIS A 466 1.00 -13.61 30.27
N VAL A 467 0.98 -13.89 31.54
CA VAL A 467 2.08 -13.65 32.47
C VAL A 467 2.50 -15.00 33.05
N PRO A 468 3.74 -15.43 32.84
CA PRO A 468 4.24 -16.63 33.50
C PRO A 468 4.29 -16.36 35.01
N SER A 469 3.46 -17.02 35.78
CA SER A 469 3.47 -16.88 37.24
C SER A 469 3.14 -18.23 37.88
N GLU A 470 3.90 -18.58 38.93
CA GLU A 470 3.68 -19.81 39.67
C GLU A 470 2.48 -19.67 40.59
N GLY A 471 1.54 -20.60 40.52
CA GLY A 471 0.34 -20.65 41.38
C GLY A 471 -0.78 -19.67 40.98
N LEU A 472 -0.63 -18.89 39.91
CA LEU A 472 -1.67 -18.04 39.34
C LEU A 472 -2.08 -18.52 37.95
N PRO A 473 -3.31 -18.25 37.49
CA PRO A 473 -3.65 -18.45 36.07
C PRO A 473 -2.69 -17.70 35.17
N GLY A 474 -2.23 -18.32 34.05
CA GLY A 474 -1.37 -17.66 33.09
C GLY A 474 -2.02 -16.45 32.40
N SER A 475 -3.34 -16.37 32.37
CA SER A 475 -4.12 -15.27 31.82
C SER A 475 -4.32 -14.15 32.85
N LEU A 476 -3.86 -12.95 32.53
CA LEU A 476 -4.04 -11.77 33.36
C LEU A 476 -5.52 -11.39 33.51
N LYS A 477 -6.28 -11.57 32.44
CA LYS A 477 -7.74 -11.38 32.48
C LYS A 477 -8.38 -12.27 33.53
N GLN A 478 -8.00 -13.54 33.58
CA GLN A 478 -8.49 -14.46 34.59
C GLN A 478 -7.99 -14.11 36.00
N GLN A 479 -6.75 -13.67 36.16
CA GLN A 479 -6.25 -13.21 37.46
C GLN A 479 -7.03 -11.99 37.94
N PHE A 480 -7.19 -10.98 37.11
CA PHE A 480 -7.88 -9.74 37.51
C PHE A 480 -9.37 -9.95 37.78
N GLU A 481 -10.03 -10.82 37.03
CA GLU A 481 -11.42 -11.18 37.26
C GLU A 481 -11.68 -11.69 38.69
N ARG A 482 -10.68 -12.34 39.28
CA ARG A 482 -10.72 -12.88 40.64
C ARG A 482 -10.22 -11.89 41.69
N LEU A 483 -9.19 -11.13 41.37
CA LEU A 483 -8.56 -10.20 42.30
C LEU A 483 -9.37 -8.90 42.46
N VAL A 484 -10.03 -8.41 41.41
CA VAL A 484 -10.84 -7.18 41.47
C VAL A 484 -11.92 -7.23 42.58
N PRO A 485 -12.73 -8.28 42.72
CA PRO A 485 -13.73 -8.35 43.82
C PRO A 485 -13.06 -8.42 45.19
N VAL A 486 -11.92 -9.09 45.33
CA VAL A 486 -11.20 -9.18 46.62
C VAL A 486 -10.63 -7.81 47.02
N LEU A 487 -9.96 -7.14 46.12
CA LEU A 487 -9.38 -5.82 46.39
C LEU A 487 -10.45 -4.74 46.55
N GLY A 488 -11.52 -4.81 45.77
CA GLY A 488 -12.68 -3.94 45.93
C GLY A 488 -13.36 -4.13 47.26
N PHE A 489 -13.54 -5.37 47.70
CA PHE A 489 -14.08 -5.70 49.04
C PHE A 489 -13.16 -5.13 50.15
N ARG A 490 -11.83 -5.36 50.07
CA ARG A 490 -10.86 -4.78 51.00
C ARG A 490 -10.97 -3.26 51.07
N GLN A 491 -10.97 -2.59 49.90
CA GLN A 491 -11.05 -1.13 49.84
C GLN A 491 -12.33 -0.60 50.46
N ALA A 492 -13.47 -1.26 50.21
CA ALA A 492 -14.74 -0.91 50.84
C ALA A 492 -14.72 -1.11 52.35
N ILE A 493 -14.11 -2.19 52.84
CA ILE A 493 -13.92 -2.44 54.28
C ILE A 493 -13.05 -1.33 54.92
N VAL A 494 -11.93 -0.97 54.28
CA VAL A 494 -11.03 0.08 54.79
C VAL A 494 -11.71 1.46 54.78
N ALA A 495 -12.52 1.74 53.77
CA ALA A 495 -13.29 2.98 53.65
C ALA A 495 -14.51 3.04 54.61
N GLY A 496 -14.88 1.92 55.19
CA GLY A 496 -16.11 1.84 56.02
C GLY A 496 -17.40 1.88 55.23
N ASP A 497 -17.35 1.64 53.91
CA ASP A 497 -18.50 1.71 52.99
C ASP A 497 -19.23 0.36 52.92
N THR A 498 -20.26 0.22 53.73
CA THR A 498 -21.10 -1.01 53.83
C THR A 498 -21.79 -1.32 52.50
N SER A 499 -22.20 -0.31 51.74
CA SER A 499 -22.85 -0.49 50.45
C SER A 499 -21.89 -1.07 49.42
N ALA A 500 -20.66 -0.53 49.32
CA ALA A 500 -19.64 -1.06 48.46
C ALA A 500 -19.21 -2.47 48.87
N VAL A 501 -19.07 -2.77 50.18
CA VAL A 501 -18.79 -4.13 50.66
C VAL A 501 -19.86 -5.11 50.19
N ALA A 502 -21.13 -4.74 50.33
CA ALA A 502 -22.26 -5.55 49.85
C ALA A 502 -22.18 -5.74 48.32
N GLY A 503 -21.73 -4.71 47.56
CA GLY A 503 -21.56 -4.77 46.13
C GLY A 503 -20.50 -5.78 45.65
N PHE A 504 -19.49 -6.09 46.47
CA PHE A 504 -18.45 -7.10 46.16
C PHE A 504 -18.72 -8.47 46.78
N SER A 505 -19.72 -8.58 47.65
CA SER A 505 -20.10 -9.81 48.35
C SER A 505 -21.10 -10.67 47.57
N SER A 506 -21.11 -11.98 47.83
CA SER A 506 -22.11 -12.89 47.26
C SER A 506 -23.50 -12.55 47.73
N SER A 507 -24.52 -12.99 46.99
CA SER A 507 -25.93 -12.88 47.39
C SER A 507 -26.19 -13.53 48.73
N GLU A 508 -25.52 -14.65 49.02
CA GLU A 508 -25.65 -15.34 50.30
C GLU A 508 -25.00 -14.53 51.43
N PHE A 509 -23.79 -14.00 51.24
CA PHE A 509 -23.13 -13.19 52.25
C PHE A 509 -23.91 -11.89 52.52
N ASN A 510 -24.46 -11.29 51.48
CA ASN A 510 -25.35 -10.13 51.62
C ASN A 510 -26.59 -10.46 52.46
N ARG A 511 -27.29 -11.54 52.14
CA ARG A 511 -28.51 -11.95 52.85
C ARG A 511 -28.25 -12.28 54.33
N LEU A 512 -27.13 -12.92 54.64
CA LEU A 512 -26.83 -13.38 56.00
C LEU A 512 -26.19 -12.31 56.88
N VAL A 513 -25.51 -11.33 56.29
CA VAL A 513 -24.70 -10.36 57.08
C VAL A 513 -25.00 -8.92 56.67
N TRP A 514 -24.64 -8.51 55.45
CA TRP A 514 -24.57 -7.08 55.09
C TRP A 514 -25.93 -6.40 55.04
N SER A 515 -26.98 -7.11 54.69
CA SER A 515 -28.37 -6.58 54.76
C SER A 515 -28.85 -6.28 56.18
N GLN A 516 -28.18 -6.83 57.17
CA GLN A 516 -28.53 -6.66 58.60
C GLN A 516 -27.55 -5.69 59.30
N VAL A 517 -26.47 -5.31 58.63
CA VAL A 517 -25.49 -4.34 59.11
C VAL A 517 -25.96 -2.95 58.69
N GLY A 518 -26.09 -2.02 59.64
CA GLY A 518 -26.41 -0.63 59.32
C GLY A 518 -25.22 0.11 58.72
N ASP A 519 -25.20 1.44 58.81
CA ASP A 519 -24.19 2.29 58.19
C ASP A 519 -22.77 2.14 58.77
N ARG A 520 -22.59 1.37 59.85
CA ARG A 520 -21.31 1.12 60.50
C ARG A 520 -20.85 -0.32 60.35
N LEU A 521 -19.65 -0.48 59.79
CA LEU A 521 -19.02 -1.79 59.72
C LEU A 521 -18.75 -2.36 61.12
N PRO A 522 -19.00 -3.67 61.34
CA PRO A 522 -18.60 -4.35 62.56
C PRO A 522 -17.09 -4.26 62.76
N ALA A 523 -16.62 -4.09 64.00
CA ALA A 523 -15.22 -3.96 64.33
C ALA A 523 -14.37 -5.15 63.83
N ARG A 524 -14.96 -6.35 63.77
CA ARG A 524 -14.30 -7.54 63.21
C ARG A 524 -14.07 -7.42 61.70
N ALA A 525 -15.07 -6.93 60.97
CA ALA A 525 -14.92 -6.69 59.53
C ALA A 525 -13.78 -5.71 59.23
N ALA A 526 -13.69 -4.61 59.99
CA ALA A 526 -12.61 -3.62 59.83
C ALA A 526 -11.19 -4.20 60.03
N ARG A 527 -11.05 -5.25 60.88
CA ARG A 527 -9.77 -5.93 61.07
C ARG A 527 -9.33 -6.73 59.82
N VAL A 528 -10.27 -7.31 59.09
CA VAL A 528 -10.01 -8.17 57.94
C VAL A 528 -9.28 -7.42 56.84
N GLY A 529 -9.56 -6.15 56.63
CA GLY A 529 -8.92 -5.33 55.59
C GLY A 529 -7.40 -5.32 55.65
N ARG A 530 -6.81 -5.56 56.82
CA ARG A 530 -5.34 -5.63 57.03
C ARG A 530 -4.71 -6.92 56.52
N PHE A 531 -5.47 -8.01 56.40
CA PHE A 531 -5.04 -9.33 56.00
C PHE A 531 -5.27 -9.60 54.51
N LEU A 532 -6.00 -8.74 53.81
CA LEU A 532 -6.26 -8.86 52.38
C LEU A 532 -5.16 -8.16 51.55
N ASP A 533 -3.89 -8.39 51.91
CA ASP A 533 -2.77 -7.86 51.15
C ASP A 533 -2.59 -8.69 49.87
N PRO A 534 -2.62 -8.10 48.68
CA PRO A 534 -2.47 -8.82 47.40
C PRO A 534 -1.03 -9.24 47.10
N SER A 535 -0.04 -8.92 47.95
CA SER A 535 1.39 -9.09 47.69
C SER A 535 1.81 -10.54 47.44
N VAL A 536 1.05 -11.51 47.91
CA VAL A 536 1.25 -12.93 47.57
C VAL A 536 -0.09 -13.54 47.27
N SER A 537 -0.24 -14.15 46.14
CA SER A 537 -1.50 -14.75 45.79
C SER A 537 -1.33 -16.10 45.10
N ARG A 538 -2.09 -17.05 45.58
CA ARG A 538 -2.32 -18.31 44.86
C ARG A 538 -3.83 -18.43 44.62
N ILE A 539 -4.18 -18.76 43.39
CA ILE A 539 -5.57 -19.02 43.05
C ILE A 539 -5.73 -20.51 42.83
N HIS A 540 -6.63 -21.13 43.57
CA HIS A 540 -6.95 -22.55 43.49
C HIS A 540 -8.40 -22.74 43.14
N VAL A 541 -8.65 -23.44 42.03
CA VAL A 541 -10.00 -23.80 41.60
C VAL A 541 -10.44 -25.02 42.41
N THR A 542 -11.43 -24.86 43.27
CA THR A 542 -11.94 -25.93 44.14
C THR A 542 -13.11 -26.66 43.49
N ASP A 543 -13.96 -25.90 42.76
CA ASP A 543 -15.15 -26.43 42.07
C ASP A 543 -15.50 -25.49 40.91
N LYS A 544 -16.42 -25.86 40.02
CA LYS A 544 -16.80 -25.09 38.83
C LYS A 544 -17.23 -23.64 39.13
N ASP A 545 -17.91 -23.43 40.25
CA ASP A 545 -18.48 -22.13 40.65
C ASP A 545 -17.87 -21.56 41.92
N ARG A 546 -16.84 -22.22 42.47
CA ARG A 546 -16.21 -21.83 43.74
C ARG A 546 -14.68 -21.90 43.61
N GLU A 547 -14.04 -20.80 43.89
CA GLU A 547 -12.58 -20.68 43.82
C GLU A 547 -12.03 -20.11 45.12
N GLU A 548 -10.82 -20.49 45.45
CA GLU A 548 -10.09 -19.98 46.61
C GLU A 548 -8.95 -19.09 46.18
N VAL A 549 -8.87 -17.88 46.73
CA VAL A 549 -7.76 -16.96 46.57
C VAL A 549 -7.01 -16.90 47.90
N LEU A 550 -5.73 -17.30 47.86
CA LEU A 550 -4.86 -17.21 49.04
C LEU A 550 -4.02 -15.92 48.94
N LEU A 551 -4.13 -15.06 49.92
CA LEU A 551 -3.45 -13.80 50.07
C LEU A 551 -2.48 -13.87 51.23
N GLY A 552 -1.30 -13.23 51.12
CA GLY A 552 -0.29 -13.24 52.14
C GLY A 552 0.47 -14.56 52.23
N ASP A 553 1.21 -14.76 53.29
CA ASP A 553 1.93 -15.99 53.59
C ASP A 553 1.14 -16.93 54.53
N ARG A 554 1.70 -18.12 54.81
CA ARG A 554 1.06 -19.09 55.67
C ARG A 554 0.94 -18.62 57.13
N ARG A 555 1.66 -17.60 57.56
CA ARG A 555 1.67 -17.08 58.93
C ARG A 555 0.75 -15.88 59.08
N PHE A 556 0.66 -15.04 58.06
CA PHE A 556 -0.19 -13.85 58.04
C PHE A 556 -0.84 -13.71 56.64
N GLY A 557 -2.03 -14.25 56.51
CA GLY A 557 -2.73 -14.21 55.23
C GLY A 557 -4.25 -14.41 55.41
N ALA A 558 -4.91 -14.48 54.26
CA ALA A 558 -6.33 -14.76 54.18
C ALA A 558 -6.62 -15.75 53.04
N ARG A 559 -7.57 -16.65 53.30
CA ARG A 559 -8.21 -17.47 52.28
C ARG A 559 -9.54 -16.83 51.95
N VAL A 560 -9.68 -16.32 50.74
CA VAL A 560 -10.93 -15.71 50.27
C VAL A 560 -11.65 -16.71 49.37
N ILE A 561 -12.88 -17.00 49.70
CA ILE A 561 -13.77 -17.84 48.90
C ILE A 561 -14.52 -16.93 47.92
N LEU A 562 -14.38 -17.26 46.64
CA LEU A 562 -15.10 -16.60 45.55
C LEU A 562 -16.17 -17.53 44.99
N VAL A 563 -17.33 -16.96 44.69
CA VAL A 563 -18.44 -17.64 44.01
C VAL A 563 -18.81 -16.89 42.74
N ALA A 564 -19.02 -17.62 41.65
CA ALA A 564 -19.47 -17.03 40.39
C ALA A 564 -20.98 -16.76 40.42
N GLU A 565 -21.36 -15.49 40.36
CA GLU A 565 -22.76 -15.04 40.29
C GLU A 565 -22.96 -14.11 39.09
N SER A 566 -23.92 -14.41 38.21
CA SER A 566 -24.22 -13.59 37.03
C SER A 566 -22.97 -13.27 36.20
N HIS A 567 -22.11 -14.28 35.94
CA HIS A 567 -20.84 -14.19 35.20
C HIS A 567 -19.79 -13.29 35.87
N ARG A 568 -19.84 -13.10 37.19
CA ARG A 568 -18.83 -12.34 37.95
C ARG A 568 -18.50 -13.08 39.24
N PHE A 569 -17.24 -13.00 39.63
CA PHE A 569 -16.84 -13.48 40.95
C PHE A 569 -17.28 -12.50 42.05
N ARG A 570 -17.70 -13.05 43.19
CA ARG A 570 -18.10 -12.35 44.39
C ARG A 570 -17.43 -12.99 45.58
N VAL A 571 -17.06 -12.19 46.57
CA VAL A 571 -16.55 -12.68 47.86
C VAL A 571 -17.69 -13.33 48.63
N ASP A 572 -17.55 -14.63 48.89
CA ASP A 572 -18.56 -15.40 49.62
C ASP A 572 -18.18 -15.56 51.08
N ASP A 573 -16.92 -15.81 51.40
CA ASP A 573 -16.43 -15.89 52.78
C ASP A 573 -14.93 -15.59 52.84
N ILE A 574 -14.43 -15.35 54.04
CA ILE A 574 -13.00 -15.10 54.30
C ILE A 574 -12.57 -15.84 55.54
N GLU A 575 -11.53 -16.67 55.40
CA GLU A 575 -10.82 -17.28 56.51
C GLU A 575 -9.52 -16.52 56.75
N LEU A 576 -9.30 -16.09 58.01
CA LEU A 576 -8.03 -15.48 58.41
C LEU A 576 -7.04 -16.56 58.78
N LEU A 577 -5.89 -16.58 58.16
CA LEU A 577 -4.79 -17.47 58.44
C LEU A 577 -3.82 -16.74 59.40
N ALA A 578 -4.06 -16.90 60.69
CA ALA A 578 -3.22 -16.25 61.74
C ALA A 578 -2.44 -17.31 62.54
N GLY A 579 -1.11 -17.37 62.25
CA GLY A 579 -0.17 -18.17 63.05
C GLY A 579 -0.22 -19.69 62.84
N GLU A 580 0.70 -20.45 63.45
CA GLU A 580 0.55 -21.90 63.56
C GLU A 580 -0.72 -22.18 64.39
N PRO A 581 -1.64 -23.01 63.91
CA PRO A 581 -2.82 -23.37 64.71
C PRO A 581 -2.31 -24.02 66.00
N ALA A 582 -2.47 -23.32 67.12
CA ALA A 582 -2.39 -23.97 68.41
C ALA A 582 -3.40 -25.12 68.35
N SER A 583 -2.92 -26.32 68.63
CA SER A 583 -3.68 -27.56 68.43
C SER A 583 -5.09 -27.44 69.05
N GLY A 584 -6.10 -27.24 68.17
CA GLY A 584 -7.48 -27.20 68.57
C GLY A 584 -8.31 -26.01 68.06
N ASP A 585 -7.72 -24.96 67.53
CA ASP A 585 -8.50 -23.81 67.03
C ASP A 585 -9.13 -24.14 65.68
N ARG A 586 -10.46 -24.02 65.61
CA ARG A 586 -11.22 -24.15 64.37
C ARG A 586 -10.97 -22.93 63.46
N PRO A 587 -10.88 -23.12 62.17
CA PRO A 587 -10.74 -22.01 61.22
C PRO A 587 -11.87 -20.98 61.44
N THR A 588 -11.47 -19.70 61.53
CA THR A 588 -12.44 -18.63 61.84
C THR A 588 -12.94 -18.00 60.54
N TRP A 589 -14.13 -18.36 60.15
CA TRP A 589 -14.80 -17.84 58.97
C TRP A 589 -15.54 -16.55 59.25
N LEU A 590 -15.22 -15.47 58.50
CA LEU A 590 -15.72 -14.13 58.70
C LEU A 590 -17.26 -14.07 58.61
N LYS A 591 -17.86 -14.74 57.63
CA LYS A 591 -19.34 -14.79 57.48
C LYS A 591 -20.01 -15.33 58.73
N GLN A 592 -19.48 -16.41 59.32
CA GLN A 592 -20.05 -17.01 60.52
C GLN A 592 -19.88 -16.10 61.73
N GLU A 593 -18.72 -15.48 61.91
CA GLU A 593 -18.48 -14.57 63.03
C GLU A 593 -19.33 -13.31 62.96
N LEU A 594 -19.43 -12.68 61.80
CA LEU A 594 -20.27 -11.50 61.64
C LEU A 594 -21.77 -11.82 61.79
N ARG A 595 -22.22 -13.00 61.36
CA ARG A 595 -23.57 -13.45 61.58
C ARG A 595 -23.89 -13.56 63.06
N LEU A 596 -22.97 -14.07 63.89
CA LEU A 596 -23.12 -14.14 65.33
C LEU A 596 -23.16 -12.75 65.99
N ASP A 597 -22.36 -11.81 65.50
CA ASP A 597 -22.35 -10.44 66.03
C ASP A 597 -23.64 -9.68 65.68
N VAL A 598 -24.17 -9.87 64.50
CA VAL A 598 -25.43 -9.25 64.06
C VAL A 598 -26.63 -9.87 64.78
N ALA A 599 -26.61 -11.20 65.09
CA ALA A 599 -27.65 -11.88 65.77
C ALA A 599 -27.69 -11.58 67.30
N ARG A 600 -26.61 -11.04 67.87
CA ARG A 600 -26.61 -10.64 69.28
C ARG A 600 -27.43 -9.38 69.42
N PRO A 601 -28.48 -9.38 70.26
CA PRO A 601 -29.24 -8.18 70.54
C PRO A 601 -28.27 -7.15 71.10
N GLN A 602 -28.16 -6.02 70.45
CA GLN A 602 -27.45 -4.86 70.97
C GLN A 602 -28.21 -4.43 72.21
N ASN A 603 -27.72 -4.83 73.37
CA ASN A 603 -28.18 -4.25 74.65
C ASN A 603 -27.86 -2.75 74.55
N ARG A 604 -28.80 -2.00 74.00
CA ARG A 604 -28.83 -0.55 74.16
C ARG A 604 -28.93 -0.27 75.64
N ARG A 605 -27.79 0.02 76.28
CA ARG A 605 -27.81 0.77 77.51
C ARG A 605 -28.60 2.05 77.23
N PRO A 606 -29.72 2.29 77.90
CA PRO A 606 -30.37 3.58 77.78
C PRO A 606 -29.39 4.61 78.27
N ALA A 607 -29.12 5.62 77.47
CA ALA A 607 -28.35 6.77 77.87
C ALA A 607 -29.03 7.41 79.05
N ALA A 608 -28.47 7.18 80.24
CA ALA A 608 -28.92 7.85 81.47
C ALA A 608 -28.68 9.35 81.29
N GLY A 609 -29.75 10.10 81.41
CA GLY A 609 -29.86 11.48 81.83
C GLY A 609 -28.89 12.51 81.17
N ALA A 610 -29.43 13.26 80.31
CA ALA A 610 -28.99 14.62 80.09
C ALA A 610 -30.24 15.52 80.00
N THR A 611 -30.67 15.98 81.11
CA THR A 611 -31.34 17.24 81.31
C THR A 611 -30.27 18.31 81.03
N ASP A 612 -30.48 19.13 80.06
CA ASP A 612 -30.43 20.58 80.03
C ASP A 612 -30.39 21.04 78.60
N ALA A 613 -31.44 21.70 78.19
CA ALA A 613 -31.55 22.43 76.95
C ALA A 613 -30.92 23.83 77.12
N PRO A 614 -30.11 24.31 76.25
CA PRO A 614 -29.92 25.74 76.00
C PRO A 614 -30.57 26.20 74.69
N LYS A 615 -31.25 27.29 74.93
CA LYS A 615 -32.02 28.17 74.05
C LYS A 615 -31.52 28.33 72.62
N ALA A 616 -32.54 28.38 71.76
CA ALA A 616 -32.47 28.86 70.35
C ALA A 616 -31.57 30.04 70.11
N ALA A 617 -30.61 29.93 69.15
CA ALA A 617 -29.91 31.03 68.50
C ALA A 617 -30.50 31.21 67.11
N LYS A 618 -30.81 32.50 66.82
CA LYS A 618 -31.45 33.04 65.63
C LYS A 618 -30.77 32.63 64.34
N LYS A 619 -31.54 32.18 63.36
CA LYS A 619 -31.18 32.07 61.96
C LYS A 619 -30.92 33.45 61.35
N THR A 620 -29.73 33.69 60.80
CA THR A 620 -29.43 34.78 59.87
C THR A 620 -29.52 34.21 58.45
N PRO A 621 -30.23 34.87 57.54
CA PRO A 621 -30.29 34.38 56.16
C PRO A 621 -28.99 34.68 55.42
N LEU A 622 -28.38 33.70 54.79
CA LEU A 622 -27.27 33.91 53.85
C LEU A 622 -27.83 34.36 52.49
N SER A 623 -27.28 35.42 52.06
CA SER A 623 -27.43 36.15 50.81
C SER A 623 -27.13 35.29 49.60
N ASP A 624 -28.00 35.35 48.60
CA ASP A 624 -27.79 34.91 47.24
C ASP A 624 -26.62 35.68 46.57
N ALA A 625 -25.60 34.98 46.14
CA ALA A 625 -24.60 35.51 45.22
C ALA A 625 -24.62 34.68 43.94
N PRO A 626 -24.71 35.30 42.77
CA PRO A 626 -24.78 34.56 41.49
C PRO A 626 -23.42 34.04 41.05
N PHE A 627 -23.41 32.84 40.54
CA PHE A 627 -22.25 32.25 39.82
C PHE A 627 -21.99 32.98 38.50
N PRO A 628 -20.75 33.33 38.15
CA PRO A 628 -20.43 33.81 36.82
C PRO A 628 -20.26 32.60 35.88
N GLY A 629 -21.07 32.58 34.83
CA GLY A 629 -20.94 31.67 33.72
C GLY A 629 -19.69 31.99 32.90
N ALA A 630 -18.84 31.02 32.71
CA ALA A 630 -17.78 31.02 31.71
C ALA A 630 -18.21 30.22 30.50
N THR A 631 -18.52 30.91 29.42
CA THR A 631 -18.60 30.31 28.07
C THR A 631 -17.19 30.20 27.51
N PRO A 632 -16.79 29.07 26.91
CA PRO A 632 -15.54 29.03 26.12
C PRO A 632 -15.78 29.59 24.72
N ASP A 633 -14.99 30.60 24.37
CA ASP A 633 -14.86 31.14 23.02
C ASP A 633 -14.39 30.08 22.04
N VAL A 634 -15.14 29.92 20.96
CA VAL A 634 -14.76 29.19 19.76
C VAL A 634 -14.06 30.18 18.83
N PRO A 635 -12.80 29.94 18.41
CA PRO A 635 -12.19 30.79 17.39
C PRO A 635 -12.72 30.43 16.00
N ALA A 636 -13.27 31.44 15.34
CA ALA A 636 -13.65 31.42 13.93
C ALA A 636 -12.41 31.24 13.04
N GLY A 637 -12.48 30.27 12.12
CA GLY A 637 -11.48 30.10 11.07
C GLY A 637 -11.56 31.20 10.01
N PRO A 638 -10.43 31.55 9.36
CA PRO A 638 -10.44 32.53 8.29
C PRO A 638 -10.87 31.91 6.96
N ASN A 639 -11.97 32.42 6.40
CA ASN A 639 -12.24 32.38 4.97
C ASN A 639 -11.26 33.31 4.24
N GLY A 640 -10.77 32.87 3.08
CA GLY A 640 -10.20 33.82 2.15
C GLY A 640 -9.24 33.28 1.10
N ARG A 641 -9.79 33.05 -0.08
CA ARG A 641 -9.24 33.10 -1.45
C ARG A 641 -8.34 31.98 -1.93
#